data_9867a395d470a1101c79a2570e556632
#
_entry.id   9867a395d470a1101c79a2570e556632
#
_cell.length_a   1.000
_cell.length_b   1.000
_cell.length_c   1.000
_cell.angle_alpha   90.00
_cell.angle_beta   90.00
_cell.angle_gamma   90.00
#
_symmetry.space_group_name_H-M   'P 1'
#
loop_
_entity.id
_entity.type
_entity.pdbx_description
1 polymer ?
#
loop_
_entity_poly.entity_id
_entity_poly.type
_entity_poly.pdbx_seq_one_letter_code
_entity_poly.pdbx_strand_id
1 'polypeptide(L)'
;MRICLLISFLFITQFSIAQLPEYQGSATKKWDLLHTKLYVSPNWDNEQLNGKAILQIKPHFYSQNEVTFDAKGFEVKGISYNSKSVEFSYDGLKLVVPFGKMLNRRDTVEIIIDYVAKPNELEVGGSEAITQDKGLYFVDPKTPKRQLWTQGETQANSCWFPTFDTPNENHTQDIFLRVDKTLTTLSNGELIEKIIHGDNTRTDHWQMKKPHAVYLTMIAAGNFVKTVDSTFNDFEVSYYLEPEYAENALAIFGRTPQMICHFEELLGVKYPWEKYSQIAVREFVSGAMENTTATVHGDFVVKSPNQLVDNNDDAVIAHELFHHWFGDLVTTESWANLPLNESFADYSEYLWASHFYGEEAGEWTAIQAMENYLVEAKTKQEPLIRYFYNDREDMFDSHSYAKGGRVLHMLRRYVGDEAFFTSLNVYLKANAFKTAEIHNLRMAFEEVTGEDLNWFFNQWFLTAGHARLDVEDYYKNGKLTLEIDQTIDSVNAKIYHLPLDVLIGFSDGKTIYKKVYLKDESQVFSFELDEAPTYVLIDPKGELVGEINHPKKSEMLISQYRNCPTVSGRFKAFQLLTYAPETDELYVKELLSDSAVRKLVLEATKDSFWGLRDMAVQRLFDYDGEGFLEVEKELQLVIKADKNANVRADAILAMKNFLNPQNDILFRAALRDTSYAVRGAALEALLVNNPPDAAELVKVFEDVRDVNIFASVANYYAEEAKPERLSWFTGRLKELGNTELYQVMGIFGTYLIQSDAEIQLGALPFLNDMAINKPQWFLRYAAVQAMLLIGDLPETKAALKSVFEAETDQRLKDVYLNYQLD
;
A
#
# COMPACT_ATOMS: atom_id res chain seq x y z
N MET A 1 -2.14 76.37 -2.32
CA MET A 1 -1.63 75.68 -1.15
C MET A 1 -2.47 74.42 -0.96
N ARG A 2 -2.06 73.29 -1.56
CA ARG A 2 -2.70 72.00 -1.44
C ARG A 2 -1.74 71.08 -0.73
N ILE A 3 -2.15 70.64 0.45
CA ILE A 3 -1.43 69.68 1.30
C ILE A 3 -1.76 68.27 0.79
N CYS A 4 -0.79 67.56 0.27
CA CYS A 4 -0.86 66.13 -0.02
C CYS A 4 -0.54 65.37 1.27
N LEU A 5 -1.55 64.65 1.82
CA LEU A 5 -1.36 63.64 2.86
C LEU A 5 -0.87 62.35 2.16
N LEU A 6 0.38 61.97 2.42
CA LEU A 6 0.89 60.62 2.11
C LEU A 6 0.44 59.71 3.23
N ILE A 7 -0.48 58.78 2.94
CA ILE A 7 -0.80 57.64 3.80
C ILE A 7 0.15 56.51 3.40
N SER A 8 1.14 56.27 4.25
CA SER A 8 2.00 55.08 4.15
C SER A 8 1.24 53.87 4.65
N PHE A 9 0.83 53.01 3.73
CA PHE A 9 0.34 51.66 4.12
C PHE A 9 1.57 50.81 4.49
N LEU A 10 1.73 50.58 5.82
CA LEU A 10 2.58 49.50 6.30
C LEU A 10 1.89 48.16 6.00
N PHE A 11 2.34 47.47 4.95
CA PHE A 11 2.08 46.06 4.81
C PHE A 11 2.89 45.31 5.88
N ILE A 12 2.23 44.95 6.97
CA ILE A 12 2.74 43.93 7.90
C ILE A 12 2.51 42.60 7.20
N THR A 13 3.50 42.10 6.47
CA THR A 13 3.57 40.69 6.08
C THR A 13 3.73 39.90 7.38
N GLN A 14 2.66 39.28 7.85
CA GLN A 14 2.78 38.21 8.82
C GLN A 14 3.53 37.08 8.13
N PHE A 15 4.82 37.03 8.38
CA PHE A 15 5.56 35.78 8.18
C PHE A 15 4.99 34.83 9.23
N SER A 16 4.13 33.89 8.82
CA SER A 16 3.91 32.69 9.59
C SER A 16 5.26 31.99 9.62
N ILE A 17 5.97 32.10 10.74
CA ILE A 17 7.11 31.25 11.04
C ILE A 17 6.46 29.87 11.19
N ALA A 18 6.59 29.02 10.14
CA ALA A 18 6.24 27.63 10.27
C ALA A 18 7.03 27.11 11.47
N GLN A 19 6.33 26.72 12.53
CA GLN A 19 6.95 26.13 13.70
C GLN A 19 7.60 24.85 13.22
N LEU A 20 8.92 24.71 13.38
CA LEU A 20 9.60 23.47 13.03
C LEU A 20 8.99 22.34 13.87
N PRO A 21 8.80 21.16 13.29
CA PRO A 21 8.33 20.00 14.04
C PRO A 21 9.16 19.75 15.28
N GLU A 22 8.52 19.29 16.36
CA GLU A 22 9.21 18.92 17.59
C GLU A 22 9.94 17.59 17.42
N TYR A 23 11.00 17.38 18.22
CA TYR A 23 11.72 16.11 18.26
C TYR A 23 10.82 15.00 18.84
N GLN A 24 10.57 13.97 18.07
CA GLN A 24 9.75 12.80 18.39
C GLN A 24 10.63 11.56 18.61
N GLY A 25 11.23 11.48 19.78
CA GLY A 25 12.05 10.31 20.16
C GLY A 25 11.23 9.16 20.73
N SER A 26 11.95 8.16 21.24
CA SER A 26 11.32 7.00 21.92
C SER A 26 10.53 7.46 23.14
N ALA A 27 9.40 6.84 23.39
CA ALA A 27 8.60 7.09 24.58
C ALA A 27 9.39 6.72 25.85
N THR A 28 9.34 7.60 26.85
CA THR A 28 10.01 7.36 28.12
C THR A 28 9.32 6.25 28.90
N LYS A 29 9.99 5.12 29.09
CA LYS A 29 9.49 3.99 29.90
C LYS A 29 9.62 4.27 31.39
N LYS A 30 8.53 4.68 32.01
CA LYS A 30 8.43 4.75 33.49
C LYS A 30 8.02 3.41 34.08
N TRP A 31 7.19 2.69 33.37
CA TRP A 31 6.66 1.38 33.67
C TRP A 31 6.98 0.40 32.57
N ASP A 32 6.95 -0.87 32.87
CA ASP A 32 7.13 -2.02 32.01
C ASP A 32 5.86 -2.86 32.08
N LEU A 33 5.16 -3.05 30.96
CA LEU A 33 3.96 -3.85 30.86
C LEU A 33 4.36 -5.32 30.64
N LEU A 34 4.15 -6.15 31.63
CA LEU A 34 4.57 -7.55 31.59
C LEU A 34 3.51 -8.44 30.92
N HIS A 35 2.24 -8.21 31.29
CA HIS A 35 1.13 -9.03 30.82
C HIS A 35 -0.17 -8.24 30.82
N THR A 36 -0.96 -8.46 29.77
CA THR A 36 -2.31 -7.94 29.63
C THR A 36 -3.33 -9.07 29.59
N LYS A 37 -4.32 -9.04 30.48
CA LYS A 37 -5.45 -9.94 30.41
C LYS A 37 -6.74 -9.15 30.20
N LEU A 38 -7.44 -9.45 29.11
CA LEU A 38 -8.65 -8.76 28.71
C LEU A 38 -9.85 -9.70 28.76
N TYR A 39 -10.93 -9.25 29.41
CA TYR A 39 -12.26 -9.84 29.29
C TYR A 39 -13.12 -8.85 28.54
N VAL A 40 -13.48 -9.13 27.28
CA VAL A 40 -14.16 -8.19 26.43
C VAL A 40 -15.42 -8.81 25.80
N SER A 41 -16.44 -7.97 25.63
CA SER A 41 -17.71 -8.36 25.02
C SER A 41 -18.29 -7.20 24.22
N PRO A 42 -18.48 -7.32 22.88
CA PRO A 42 -19.07 -6.27 22.06
C PRO A 42 -20.55 -6.06 22.38
N ASN A 43 -20.95 -4.81 22.45
CA ASN A 43 -22.31 -4.36 22.43
C ASN A 43 -22.63 -3.84 21.01
N TRP A 44 -23.23 -4.72 20.21
CA TRP A 44 -23.52 -4.44 18.81
C TRP A 44 -24.56 -3.33 18.58
N ASP A 45 -25.51 -3.17 19.53
CA ASP A 45 -26.57 -2.17 19.40
C ASP A 45 -26.04 -0.74 19.56
N ASN A 46 -25.05 -0.56 20.44
CA ASN A 46 -24.45 0.73 20.77
C ASN A 46 -23.06 0.90 20.15
N GLU A 47 -22.53 -0.12 19.44
CA GLU A 47 -21.19 -0.14 18.87
C GLU A 47 -20.11 0.20 19.91
N GLN A 48 -20.16 -0.48 21.05
CA GLN A 48 -19.29 -0.29 22.20
C GLN A 48 -18.67 -1.62 22.62
N LEU A 49 -17.57 -1.56 23.40
CA LEU A 49 -16.94 -2.74 23.97
C LEU A 49 -16.98 -2.66 25.51
N ASN A 50 -17.68 -3.61 26.13
CA ASN A 50 -17.56 -3.79 27.57
C ASN A 50 -16.26 -4.52 27.87
N GLY A 51 -15.42 -3.95 28.73
CA GLY A 51 -14.09 -4.44 29.00
C GLY A 51 -13.74 -4.51 30.48
N LYS A 52 -12.97 -5.53 30.85
CA LYS A 52 -12.19 -5.59 32.07
C LYS A 52 -10.76 -5.89 31.69
N ALA A 53 -9.85 -4.96 31.94
CA ALA A 53 -8.43 -5.15 31.76
C ALA A 53 -7.76 -5.47 33.10
N ILE A 54 -6.91 -6.46 33.10
CA ILE A 54 -6.03 -6.82 34.21
C ILE A 54 -4.61 -6.65 33.71
N LEU A 55 -3.93 -5.61 34.17
CA LEU A 55 -2.62 -5.20 33.68
C LEU A 55 -1.56 -5.51 34.75
N GLN A 56 -0.59 -6.35 34.41
CA GLN A 56 0.55 -6.65 35.25
C GLN A 56 1.72 -5.78 34.85
N ILE A 57 2.13 -4.87 35.74
CA ILE A 57 3.17 -3.88 35.48
C ILE A 57 4.21 -3.83 36.60
N LYS A 58 5.40 -3.31 36.28
CA LYS A 58 6.44 -2.97 37.26
C LYS A 58 7.11 -1.64 36.90
N PRO A 59 7.64 -0.85 37.86
CA PRO A 59 8.48 0.30 37.53
C PRO A 59 9.71 -0.14 36.72
N HIS A 60 9.97 0.55 35.60
CA HIS A 60 11.10 0.16 34.73
C HIS A 60 12.44 0.30 35.47
N PHE A 61 12.77 1.46 35.98
CA PHE A 61 14.00 1.69 36.75
C PHE A 61 13.76 2.52 38.02
N TYR A 62 13.26 3.76 37.87
CA TYR A 62 13.02 4.65 38.99
C TYR A 62 11.73 4.28 39.70
N SER A 63 11.72 4.47 41.05
CA SER A 63 10.52 4.23 41.85
C SER A 63 9.38 5.16 41.43
N GLN A 64 8.16 4.64 41.38
CA GLN A 64 6.95 5.33 40.96
C GLN A 64 5.90 5.27 42.08
N ASN A 65 5.06 6.31 42.22
CA ASN A 65 3.94 6.33 43.13
C ASN A 65 2.57 6.41 42.45
N GLU A 66 2.56 6.50 41.12
CA GLU A 66 1.38 6.51 40.28
C GLU A 66 1.71 5.88 38.90
N VAL A 67 0.69 5.46 38.17
CA VAL A 67 0.80 5.04 36.79
C VAL A 67 -0.19 5.83 35.94
N THR A 68 0.20 6.14 34.71
CA THR A 68 -0.65 6.78 33.70
C THR A 68 -0.79 5.85 32.51
N PHE A 69 -2.01 5.41 32.22
CA PHE A 69 -2.34 4.62 31.03
C PHE A 69 -2.92 5.51 29.93
N ASP A 70 -2.69 5.15 28.72
CA ASP A 70 -3.45 5.61 27.57
C ASP A 70 -4.83 4.92 27.57
N ALA A 71 -5.89 5.70 27.47
CA ALA A 71 -7.26 5.22 27.54
C ALA A 71 -8.20 6.26 26.89
N LYS A 72 -8.40 6.14 25.58
CA LYS A 72 -9.09 7.16 24.79
C LYS A 72 -10.60 6.89 24.74
N GLY A 73 -11.42 7.84 25.18
CA GLY A 73 -12.87 7.82 25.07
C GLY A 73 -13.60 6.76 25.91
N PHE A 74 -13.04 6.38 27.07
CA PHE A 74 -13.64 5.35 27.92
C PHE A 74 -14.63 5.92 28.91
N GLU A 75 -15.62 5.11 29.23
CA GLU A 75 -16.36 5.22 30.48
C GLU A 75 -15.72 4.28 31.52
N VAL A 76 -14.89 4.82 32.39
CA VAL A 76 -14.22 4.05 33.45
C VAL A 76 -15.21 3.77 34.57
N LYS A 77 -15.56 2.49 34.77
CA LYS A 77 -16.54 2.03 35.79
C LYS A 77 -15.93 1.92 37.17
N GLY A 78 -14.65 1.54 37.24
CA GLY A 78 -13.92 1.43 38.49
C GLY A 78 -12.54 0.84 38.30
N ILE A 79 -11.67 1.11 39.28
CA ILE A 79 -10.31 0.60 39.31
C ILE A 79 -10.06 -0.08 40.65
N SER A 80 -9.37 -1.23 40.62
CA SER A 80 -8.92 -1.87 41.84
C SER A 80 -7.44 -2.26 41.78
N TYR A 81 -6.78 -2.14 42.92
CA TYR A 81 -5.41 -2.53 43.18
C TYR A 81 -5.33 -3.26 44.53
N ASN A 82 -4.68 -4.44 44.57
CA ASN A 82 -4.66 -5.28 45.78
C ASN A 82 -6.07 -5.58 46.33
N SER A 83 -7.03 -5.90 45.46
CA SER A 83 -8.43 -6.18 45.79
C SER A 83 -9.17 -5.01 46.50
N LYS A 84 -8.66 -3.79 46.39
CA LYS A 84 -9.30 -2.58 46.95
C LYS A 84 -9.60 -1.60 45.81
N SER A 85 -10.78 -0.97 45.87
CA SER A 85 -11.08 0.14 44.99
C SER A 85 -10.10 1.28 45.24
N VAL A 86 -9.61 1.91 44.21
CA VAL A 86 -8.72 3.06 44.26
C VAL A 86 -9.31 4.25 43.53
N GLU A 87 -9.02 5.46 44.04
CA GLU A 87 -9.37 6.69 43.34
C GLU A 87 -8.47 6.85 42.12
N PHE A 88 -8.97 7.49 41.11
CA PHE A 88 -8.24 7.75 39.86
C PHE A 88 -8.64 9.14 39.32
N SER A 89 -7.83 9.68 38.44
CA SER A 89 -8.21 10.80 37.56
C SER A 89 -8.20 10.36 36.10
N TYR A 90 -9.13 10.92 35.34
CA TYR A 90 -9.29 10.61 33.94
C TYR A 90 -9.75 11.85 33.18
N ASP A 91 -9.05 12.22 32.12
CA ASP A 91 -9.33 13.39 31.27
C ASP A 91 -9.99 13.07 29.93
N GLY A 92 -10.30 11.81 29.70
CA GLY A 92 -10.82 11.31 28.42
C GLY A 92 -9.74 10.67 27.54
N LEU A 93 -8.45 10.88 27.82
CA LEU A 93 -7.30 10.35 27.08
C LEU A 93 -6.31 9.59 27.97
N LYS A 94 -6.07 10.10 29.17
CA LYS A 94 -5.09 9.56 30.13
C LYS A 94 -5.76 9.18 31.44
N LEU A 95 -5.49 7.98 31.90
CA LEU A 95 -6.00 7.40 33.13
C LEU A 95 -4.87 7.31 34.17
N VAL A 96 -4.92 8.13 35.20
CA VAL A 96 -3.89 8.20 36.26
C VAL A 96 -4.38 7.46 37.51
N VAL A 97 -3.58 6.49 37.97
CA VAL A 97 -3.88 5.65 39.13
C VAL A 97 -2.78 5.82 40.19
N PRO A 98 -3.04 6.47 41.32
CA PRO A 98 -2.09 6.62 42.43
C PRO A 98 -2.02 5.36 43.29
N PHE A 99 -0.82 4.99 43.74
CA PHE A 99 -0.60 3.82 44.62
C PHE A 99 -0.61 4.14 46.12
N GLY A 100 -0.52 5.43 46.48
CA GLY A 100 -0.40 5.85 47.87
C GLY A 100 0.92 5.45 48.54
N LYS A 101 1.86 4.87 47.82
CA LYS A 101 3.22 4.50 48.25
C LYS A 101 4.17 4.46 47.07
N MET A 102 5.46 4.56 47.35
CA MET A 102 6.48 4.33 46.31
C MET A 102 6.62 2.84 46.00
N LEU A 103 6.60 2.50 44.70
CA LEU A 103 6.90 1.18 44.16
C LEU A 103 8.23 1.23 43.44
N ASN A 104 9.07 0.23 43.62
CA ASN A 104 10.39 0.14 43.01
C ASN A 104 10.41 -0.96 41.95
N ARG A 105 11.48 -1.05 41.16
CA ARG A 105 11.63 -1.97 40.02
C ARG A 105 11.50 -3.47 40.34
N ARG A 106 11.39 -3.85 41.63
CA ARG A 106 11.16 -5.25 42.06
C ARG A 106 9.70 -5.51 42.42
N ASP A 107 8.90 -4.46 42.49
CA ASP A 107 7.49 -4.52 42.85
C ASP A 107 6.66 -4.74 41.57
N THR A 108 6.18 -5.95 41.34
CA THR A 108 5.18 -6.21 40.32
C THR A 108 3.80 -6.01 40.91
N VAL A 109 2.96 -5.29 40.19
CA VAL A 109 1.59 -4.96 40.62
C VAL A 109 0.58 -5.33 39.54
N GLU A 110 -0.62 -5.70 39.98
CA GLU A 110 -1.76 -6.01 39.13
C GLU A 110 -2.80 -4.91 39.34
N ILE A 111 -3.24 -4.29 38.25
CA ILE A 111 -4.28 -3.26 38.24
C ILE A 111 -5.45 -3.81 37.45
N ILE A 112 -6.64 -3.73 38.02
CA ILE A 112 -7.87 -4.15 37.38
C ILE A 112 -8.67 -2.90 37.04
N ILE A 113 -9.06 -2.75 35.78
CA ILE A 113 -9.82 -1.63 35.24
C ILE A 113 -11.07 -2.18 34.57
N ASP A 114 -12.24 -1.81 35.12
CA ASP A 114 -13.54 -2.09 34.53
C ASP A 114 -13.99 -0.86 33.70
N TYR A 115 -14.30 -1.03 32.43
CA TYR A 115 -14.57 0.08 31.51
C TYR A 115 -15.57 -0.28 30.39
N VAL A 116 -16.03 0.77 29.69
CA VAL A 116 -16.69 0.65 28.39
C VAL A 116 -15.93 1.52 27.40
N ALA A 117 -15.43 0.90 26.33
CA ALA A 117 -14.82 1.65 25.21
C ALA A 117 -15.91 2.08 24.23
N LYS A 118 -15.81 3.33 23.74
CA LYS A 118 -16.80 3.99 22.89
C LYS A 118 -16.15 4.59 21.65
N PRO A 119 -15.66 3.75 20.72
CA PRO A 119 -14.83 4.19 19.60
C PRO A 119 -15.52 5.20 18.68
N ASN A 120 -16.85 5.10 18.52
CA ASN A 120 -17.62 6.01 17.68
C ASN A 120 -17.94 7.38 18.34
N GLU A 121 -17.61 7.55 19.64
CA GLU A 121 -17.74 8.85 20.33
C GLU A 121 -16.42 9.64 20.30
N LEU A 122 -15.33 9.09 19.75
CA LEU A 122 -14.04 9.76 19.60
C LEU A 122 -14.08 10.75 18.43
N GLU A 123 -13.37 11.87 18.59
CA GLU A 123 -12.96 12.67 17.44
C GLU A 123 -11.94 11.83 16.63
N VAL A 124 -12.28 11.56 15.38
CA VAL A 124 -11.50 10.66 14.56
C VAL A 124 -10.43 11.44 13.83
N GLY A 125 -9.17 11.07 14.04
CA GLY A 125 -8.06 11.39 13.16
C GLY A 125 -8.02 10.45 11.96
N GLY A 126 -6.97 10.56 11.17
CA GLY A 126 -6.69 9.69 10.04
C GLY A 126 -5.67 10.32 9.10
N SER A 127 -5.08 9.47 8.28
CA SER A 127 -4.08 9.81 7.25
C SER A 127 -4.49 9.23 5.91
N GLU A 128 -3.61 9.30 4.92
CA GLU A 128 -3.80 8.56 3.66
C GLU A 128 -3.65 7.05 3.87
N ALA A 129 -2.74 6.63 4.74
CA ALA A 129 -2.46 5.23 5.02
C ALA A 129 -3.50 4.59 5.95
N ILE A 130 -3.91 5.30 7.00
CA ILE A 130 -4.93 4.85 7.97
C ILE A 130 -6.05 5.88 7.98
N THR A 131 -7.12 5.58 7.28
CA THR A 131 -8.19 6.57 7.00
C THR A 131 -9.00 6.99 8.23
N GLN A 132 -8.98 6.19 9.30
CA GLN A 132 -9.57 6.49 10.60
C GLN A 132 -8.79 5.77 11.71
N ASP A 133 -8.57 6.41 12.86
CA ASP A 133 -7.79 5.89 13.99
C ASP A 133 -8.64 5.56 15.25
N LYS A 134 -9.84 5.03 15.07
CA LYS A 134 -10.75 4.63 16.17
C LYS A 134 -10.31 3.40 16.95
N GLY A 135 -9.39 2.61 16.42
CA GLY A 135 -8.89 1.40 17.05
C GLY A 135 -9.83 0.19 17.02
N LEU A 136 -11.14 0.38 17.12
CA LEU A 136 -12.16 -0.68 17.10
C LEU A 136 -13.31 -0.29 16.18
N TYR A 137 -13.71 -1.22 15.32
CA TYR A 137 -14.65 -0.98 14.23
C TYR A 137 -15.78 -2.00 14.23
N PHE A 138 -16.99 -1.53 14.00
CA PHE A 138 -18.20 -2.32 13.85
C PHE A 138 -18.74 -2.13 12.43
N VAL A 139 -18.77 -3.21 11.67
CA VAL A 139 -19.27 -3.21 10.29
C VAL A 139 -20.60 -3.95 10.26
N ASP A 140 -21.65 -3.34 9.68
CA ASP A 140 -23.00 -3.89 9.60
C ASP A 140 -23.55 -4.44 10.92
N PRO A 141 -23.44 -3.75 12.07
CA PRO A 141 -23.64 -4.33 13.41
C PRO A 141 -25.04 -4.93 13.64
N LYS A 142 -26.04 -4.49 12.87
CA LYS A 142 -27.46 -4.90 12.97
C LYS A 142 -27.86 -5.97 11.96
N THR A 143 -26.93 -6.51 11.20
CA THR A 143 -27.18 -7.50 10.15
C THR A 143 -26.57 -8.85 10.49
N PRO A 144 -26.99 -9.96 9.84
CA PRO A 144 -26.32 -11.25 9.97
C PRO A 144 -24.86 -11.25 9.45
N LYS A 145 -24.48 -10.27 8.60
CA LYS A 145 -23.13 -10.11 8.06
C LYS A 145 -22.23 -9.22 8.94
N ARG A 146 -22.62 -8.97 10.19
CA ARG A 146 -21.86 -8.11 11.11
C ARG A 146 -20.44 -8.61 11.31
N GLN A 147 -19.50 -7.64 11.35
CA GLN A 147 -18.11 -7.86 11.67
C GLN A 147 -17.64 -6.86 12.74
N LEU A 148 -16.68 -7.29 13.52
CA LEU A 148 -15.92 -6.45 14.45
C LEU A 148 -14.45 -6.78 14.23
N TRP A 149 -13.61 -5.75 14.14
CA TRP A 149 -12.17 -5.89 14.04
C TRP A 149 -11.46 -4.66 14.60
N THR A 150 -10.17 -4.79 14.87
CA THR A 150 -9.34 -3.71 15.43
C THR A 150 -8.19 -3.37 14.50
N GLN A 151 -7.75 -2.10 14.54
CA GLN A 151 -6.52 -1.58 13.97
C GLN A 151 -5.78 -0.81 15.05
N GLY A 152 -4.61 -1.31 15.46
CA GLY A 152 -3.87 -0.76 16.61
C GLY A 152 -2.80 0.25 16.23
N GLU A 153 -2.24 0.15 15.02
CA GLU A 153 -1.22 1.05 14.54
C GLU A 153 -1.84 2.42 14.18
N THR A 154 -1.18 3.53 14.50
CA THR A 154 0.08 3.61 15.26
C THR A 154 -0.13 3.54 16.77
N GLN A 155 -1.12 4.18 17.34
CA GLN A 155 -1.45 4.27 18.77
C GLN A 155 -2.96 4.28 19.00
N ALA A 156 -3.67 3.36 18.31
CA ALA A 156 -5.13 3.26 18.35
C ALA A 156 -5.65 2.12 19.24
N ASN A 157 -4.78 1.26 19.77
CA ASN A 157 -5.20 0.23 20.73
C ASN A 157 -5.71 0.79 22.05
N SER A 158 -5.22 1.97 22.46
CA SER A 158 -5.76 2.71 23.62
C SER A 158 -7.19 3.22 23.43
N CYS A 159 -7.79 3.07 22.24
CA CYS A 159 -9.20 3.36 21.98
C CYS A 159 -10.15 2.21 22.40
N TRP A 160 -9.61 1.00 22.67
CA TRP A 160 -10.46 -0.14 23.05
C TRP A 160 -9.99 -0.90 24.30
N PHE A 161 -8.73 -0.74 24.74
CA PHE A 161 -8.30 -1.18 26.07
C PHE A 161 -7.24 -0.23 26.66
N PRO A 162 -7.21 -0.04 27.99
CA PRO A 162 -6.21 0.82 28.64
C PRO A 162 -4.84 0.16 28.58
N THR A 163 -3.80 0.91 28.15
CA THR A 163 -2.46 0.36 27.94
C THR A 163 -1.38 1.45 27.94
N PHE A 164 -0.14 1.09 27.66
CA PHE A 164 0.92 2.01 27.21
C PHE A 164 1.04 1.90 25.69
N ASP A 165 0.43 2.83 24.98
CA ASP A 165 0.26 2.74 23.52
C ASP A 165 1.46 3.35 22.79
N THR A 166 2.58 2.62 22.83
CA THR A 166 3.83 3.01 22.19
C THR A 166 4.48 1.78 21.54
N PRO A 167 5.22 1.92 20.42
CA PRO A 167 5.81 0.78 19.72
C PRO A 167 6.89 0.05 20.54
N ASN A 168 7.53 0.73 21.49
CA ASN A 168 8.58 0.16 22.33
C ASN A 168 8.05 -0.54 23.60
N GLU A 169 6.73 -0.76 23.72
CA GLU A 169 6.16 -1.50 24.83
C GLU A 169 5.70 -2.90 24.39
N ASN A 170 6.32 -3.95 24.94
CA ASN A 170 6.03 -5.34 24.60
C ASN A 170 5.38 -6.04 25.80
N HIS A 171 4.40 -6.90 25.51
CA HIS A 171 3.70 -7.67 26.54
C HIS A 171 3.30 -9.06 26.05
N THR A 172 3.05 -9.96 26.98
CA THR A 172 2.28 -11.20 26.75
C THR A 172 0.81 -10.92 26.99
N GLN A 173 -0.11 -11.73 26.41
CA GLN A 173 -1.53 -11.47 26.59
C GLN A 173 -2.41 -12.72 26.71
N ASP A 174 -3.52 -12.56 27.43
CA ASP A 174 -4.69 -13.45 27.42
C ASP A 174 -5.93 -12.62 27.06
N ILE A 175 -6.66 -13.00 26.02
CA ILE A 175 -7.91 -12.35 25.62
C ILE A 175 -9.07 -13.33 25.75
N PHE A 176 -10.04 -12.98 26.58
CA PHE A 176 -11.31 -13.68 26.76
C PHE A 176 -12.40 -12.90 26.02
N LEU A 177 -12.63 -13.26 24.76
CA LEU A 177 -13.58 -12.59 23.88
C LEU A 177 -14.94 -13.30 23.93
N ARG A 178 -15.94 -12.65 24.55
CA ARG A 178 -17.30 -13.17 24.64
C ARG A 178 -18.15 -12.66 23.49
N VAL A 179 -18.66 -13.57 22.68
CA VAL A 179 -19.47 -13.29 21.49
C VAL A 179 -20.69 -14.22 21.40
N ASP A 180 -21.59 -13.93 20.45
CA ASP A 180 -22.62 -14.90 20.05
C ASP A 180 -21.94 -16.21 19.60
N LYS A 181 -22.49 -17.36 20.01
CA LYS A 181 -21.89 -18.67 19.72
C LYS A 181 -21.78 -19.00 18.23
N THR A 182 -22.52 -18.29 17.37
CA THR A 182 -22.51 -18.46 15.91
C THR A 182 -21.36 -17.75 15.21
N LEU A 183 -20.78 -16.72 15.84
CA LEU A 183 -19.70 -15.94 15.25
C LEU A 183 -18.37 -16.68 15.37
N THR A 184 -17.49 -16.50 14.40
CA THR A 184 -16.09 -16.93 14.46
C THR A 184 -15.25 -15.79 15.01
N THR A 185 -14.27 -16.11 15.87
CA THR A 185 -13.32 -15.12 16.41
C THR A 185 -11.91 -15.41 15.94
N LEU A 186 -11.08 -14.37 15.88
CA LEU A 186 -9.64 -14.44 15.72
C LEU A 186 -8.97 -13.44 16.65
N SER A 187 -7.80 -13.80 17.20
CA SER A 187 -6.91 -12.92 17.93
C SER A 187 -5.47 -13.46 17.87
N ASN A 188 -4.54 -12.71 18.46
CA ASN A 188 -3.13 -13.10 18.55
C ASN A 188 -2.95 -14.39 19.35
N GLY A 189 -1.93 -15.19 19.02
CA GLY A 189 -1.60 -16.44 19.71
C GLY A 189 -2.57 -17.58 19.43
N GLU A 190 -2.63 -18.53 20.33
CA GLU A 190 -3.41 -19.76 20.19
C GLU A 190 -4.79 -19.66 20.84
N LEU A 191 -5.80 -20.30 20.24
CA LEU A 191 -7.10 -20.49 20.87
C LEU A 191 -7.03 -21.64 21.86
N ILE A 192 -7.01 -21.32 23.16
CA ILE A 192 -6.80 -22.29 24.24
C ILE A 192 -8.10 -22.99 24.62
N GLU A 193 -9.22 -22.25 24.69
CA GLU A 193 -10.48 -22.77 25.18
C GLU A 193 -11.69 -22.04 24.59
N LYS A 194 -12.81 -22.78 24.44
CA LYS A 194 -14.14 -22.22 24.11
C LYS A 194 -15.12 -22.55 25.22
N ILE A 195 -15.56 -21.56 25.98
CA ILE A 195 -16.51 -21.70 27.08
C ILE A 195 -17.89 -21.30 26.59
N ILE A 196 -18.81 -22.31 26.51
CA ILE A 196 -20.19 -22.09 26.07
C ILE A 196 -21.06 -21.67 27.27
N HIS A 197 -21.85 -20.61 27.08
CA HIS A 197 -22.79 -20.10 28.07
C HIS A 197 -24.23 -20.45 27.74
N GLY A 198 -25.11 -20.45 28.75
CA GLY A 198 -26.53 -20.80 28.58
C GLY A 198 -27.38 -19.76 27.84
N ASP A 199 -26.85 -18.58 27.57
CA ASP A 199 -27.51 -17.42 26.95
C ASP A 199 -27.17 -17.23 25.46
N ASN A 200 -26.83 -18.30 24.75
CA ASN A 200 -26.39 -18.31 23.36
C ASN A 200 -25.07 -17.59 23.10
N THR A 201 -24.30 -17.24 24.13
CA THR A 201 -22.94 -16.69 23.95
C THR A 201 -21.90 -17.78 24.23
N ARG A 202 -20.67 -17.50 23.79
CA ARG A 202 -19.49 -18.23 24.23
C ARG A 202 -18.35 -17.25 24.48
N THR A 203 -17.38 -17.68 25.29
CA THR A 203 -16.11 -16.97 25.48
C THR A 203 -15.01 -17.79 24.85
N ASP A 204 -14.29 -17.20 23.93
CA ASP A 204 -13.08 -17.76 23.33
C ASP A 204 -11.87 -17.20 24.06
N HIS A 205 -11.00 -18.06 24.59
CA HIS A 205 -9.76 -17.71 25.28
C HIS A 205 -8.59 -17.83 24.30
N TRP A 206 -8.04 -16.70 23.91
CA TRP A 206 -6.85 -16.57 23.09
C TRP A 206 -5.64 -16.24 23.98
N GLN A 207 -4.50 -16.87 23.72
CA GLN A 207 -3.29 -16.66 24.52
C GLN A 207 -2.06 -16.44 23.63
N MET A 208 -1.38 -15.34 23.87
CA MET A 208 -0.09 -15.01 23.28
C MET A 208 0.99 -15.11 24.35
N LYS A 209 1.85 -16.15 24.26
CA LYS A 209 2.86 -16.47 25.28
C LYS A 209 4.16 -15.71 25.10
N LYS A 210 4.48 -15.34 23.86
CA LYS A 210 5.67 -14.57 23.54
C LYS A 210 5.36 -13.07 23.58
N PRO A 211 6.28 -12.25 24.09
CA PRO A 211 6.04 -10.80 24.11
C PRO A 211 6.04 -10.25 22.69
N HIS A 212 5.09 -9.35 22.43
CA HIS A 212 4.96 -8.59 21.20
C HIS A 212 4.54 -7.16 21.49
N ALA A 213 4.71 -6.25 20.54
CA ALA A 213 4.37 -4.84 20.72
C ALA A 213 2.86 -4.64 20.92
N VAL A 214 2.50 -3.68 21.76
CA VAL A 214 1.11 -3.39 22.09
C VAL A 214 0.27 -3.07 20.87
N TYR A 215 0.79 -2.32 19.90
CA TYR A 215 0.04 -1.91 18.70
C TYR A 215 -0.40 -3.11 17.84
N LEU A 216 0.28 -4.25 17.94
CA LEU A 216 -0.02 -5.50 17.23
C LEU A 216 -1.14 -6.34 17.87
N THR A 217 -1.69 -5.89 19.01
CA THR A 217 -2.81 -6.57 19.68
C THR A 217 -4.09 -6.41 18.87
N MET A 218 -4.75 -7.51 18.53
CA MET A 218 -5.98 -7.49 17.74
C MET A 218 -7.07 -8.42 18.24
N ILE A 219 -8.31 -8.07 17.95
CA ILE A 219 -9.47 -8.97 17.99
C ILE A 219 -10.28 -8.81 16.70
N ALA A 220 -10.85 -9.93 16.24
CA ALA A 220 -11.86 -9.94 15.19
C ALA A 220 -12.97 -10.92 15.54
N ALA A 221 -14.22 -10.58 15.17
CA ALA A 221 -15.38 -11.45 15.30
C ALA A 221 -16.38 -11.20 14.18
N GLY A 222 -16.89 -12.25 13.58
CA GLY A 222 -17.84 -12.14 12.47
C GLY A 222 -18.31 -13.50 11.95
N ASN A 223 -19.09 -13.45 10.89
CA ASN A 223 -19.51 -14.67 10.19
C ASN A 223 -18.41 -15.13 9.24
N PHE A 224 -17.30 -15.64 9.79
CA PHE A 224 -16.17 -16.15 9.02
C PHE A 224 -16.11 -17.67 9.03
N VAL A 225 -15.62 -18.23 7.92
CA VAL A 225 -15.23 -19.63 7.80
C VAL A 225 -13.71 -19.71 7.89
N LYS A 226 -13.24 -20.53 8.82
CA LYS A 226 -11.81 -20.85 8.97
C LYS A 226 -11.43 -21.99 8.05
N THR A 227 -10.47 -21.78 7.18
CA THR A 227 -9.82 -22.82 6.37
C THR A 227 -8.41 -23.04 6.90
N VAL A 228 -8.06 -24.27 7.28
CA VAL A 228 -6.70 -24.63 7.70
C VAL A 228 -5.93 -25.14 6.48
N ASP A 229 -4.73 -24.61 6.27
CA ASP A 229 -3.86 -25.08 5.20
C ASP A 229 -3.19 -26.40 5.60
N SER A 230 -3.61 -27.49 4.97
CA SER A 230 -3.09 -28.82 5.23
C SER A 230 -1.73 -29.10 4.55
N THR A 231 -1.20 -28.18 3.77
CA THR A 231 0.09 -28.34 3.08
C THR A 231 1.28 -28.00 3.97
N PHE A 232 1.03 -27.34 5.10
CA PHE A 232 2.03 -26.94 6.07
C PHE A 232 1.76 -27.60 7.44
N ASN A 233 2.80 -28.13 8.10
CA ASN A 233 2.67 -28.98 9.27
C ASN A 233 3.49 -28.54 10.49
N ASP A 234 4.35 -27.52 10.37
CA ASP A 234 5.21 -27.10 11.49
C ASP A 234 4.40 -26.37 12.58
N PHE A 235 3.39 -25.56 12.15
CA PHE A 235 2.40 -24.89 13.00
C PHE A 235 1.14 -24.63 12.17
N GLU A 236 0.06 -24.18 12.81
CA GLU A 236 -1.19 -23.90 12.08
C GLU A 236 -1.06 -22.65 11.19
N VAL A 237 -1.29 -22.84 9.88
CA VAL A 237 -1.56 -21.78 8.93
C VAL A 237 -3.03 -21.81 8.57
N SER A 238 -3.73 -20.69 8.71
CA SER A 238 -5.19 -20.67 8.52
C SER A 238 -5.70 -19.35 7.95
N TYR A 239 -6.79 -19.42 7.20
CA TYR A 239 -7.42 -18.32 6.47
C TYR A 239 -8.86 -18.16 6.90
N TYR A 240 -9.29 -16.91 7.10
CA TYR A 240 -10.63 -16.57 7.56
C TYR A 240 -11.30 -15.66 6.53
N LEU A 241 -12.32 -16.20 5.85
CA LEU A 241 -13.11 -15.49 4.86
C LEU A 241 -14.60 -15.57 5.17
N GLU A 242 -15.38 -14.62 4.65
CA GLU A 242 -16.84 -14.74 4.69
C GLU A 242 -17.30 -16.00 3.95
N PRO A 243 -18.45 -16.62 4.34
CA PRO A 243 -18.88 -17.93 3.81
C PRO A 243 -18.98 -17.99 2.29
N GLU A 244 -19.35 -16.90 1.65
CA GLU A 244 -19.50 -16.79 0.19
C GLU A 244 -18.18 -16.90 -0.57
N TYR A 245 -17.03 -16.66 0.12
CA TYR A 245 -15.69 -16.69 -0.45
C TYR A 245 -14.80 -17.80 0.12
N ALA A 246 -15.31 -18.57 1.06
CA ALA A 246 -14.51 -19.57 1.81
C ALA A 246 -13.84 -20.61 0.92
N GLU A 247 -14.48 -21.00 -0.18
CA GLU A 247 -13.92 -21.94 -1.15
C GLU A 247 -12.69 -21.41 -1.91
N ASN A 248 -12.52 -20.08 -1.95
CA ASN A 248 -11.41 -19.42 -2.63
C ASN A 248 -10.18 -19.27 -1.72
N ALA A 249 -10.26 -19.60 -0.43
CA ALA A 249 -9.20 -19.33 0.54
C ALA A 249 -7.81 -19.84 0.12
N LEU A 250 -7.74 -21.06 -0.40
CA LEU A 250 -6.47 -21.63 -0.89
C LEU A 250 -6.02 -21.05 -2.23
N ALA A 251 -6.94 -20.56 -3.04
CA ALA A 251 -6.57 -19.88 -4.28
C ALA A 251 -5.95 -18.50 -3.99
N ILE A 252 -6.45 -17.81 -2.97
CA ILE A 252 -5.98 -16.48 -2.54
C ILE A 252 -4.67 -16.60 -1.75
N PHE A 253 -4.66 -17.39 -0.67
CA PHE A 253 -3.59 -17.41 0.33
C PHE A 253 -2.67 -18.63 0.27
N GLY A 254 -2.95 -19.62 -0.56
CA GLY A 254 -2.28 -20.93 -0.51
C GLY A 254 -0.79 -20.95 -0.88
N ARG A 255 -0.20 -19.79 -1.25
CA ARG A 255 1.26 -19.63 -1.40
C ARG A 255 1.96 -19.26 -0.10
N THR A 256 1.23 -18.91 0.94
CA THR A 256 1.77 -18.54 2.26
C THR A 256 2.75 -19.56 2.82
N PRO A 257 2.50 -20.89 2.81
CA PRO A 257 3.49 -21.88 3.25
C PRO A 257 4.82 -21.82 2.50
N GLN A 258 4.78 -21.55 1.21
CA GLN A 258 5.99 -21.42 0.39
C GLN A 258 6.75 -20.13 0.72
N MET A 259 6.05 -19.02 0.98
CA MET A 259 6.64 -17.76 1.43
C MET A 259 7.34 -17.93 2.78
N ILE A 260 6.69 -18.60 3.75
CA ILE A 260 7.29 -18.92 5.06
C ILE A 260 8.61 -19.66 4.87
N CYS A 261 8.59 -20.76 4.10
CA CYS A 261 9.79 -21.56 3.85
C CYS A 261 10.91 -20.74 3.20
N HIS A 262 10.57 -19.91 2.21
CA HIS A 262 11.54 -19.07 1.50
C HIS A 262 12.18 -18.03 2.44
N PHE A 263 11.39 -17.33 3.24
CA PHE A 263 11.90 -16.32 4.15
C PHE A 263 12.70 -16.94 5.31
N GLU A 264 12.30 -18.09 5.82
CA GLU A 264 13.09 -18.85 6.79
C GLU A 264 14.48 -19.23 6.23
N GLU A 265 14.53 -19.66 4.97
CA GLU A 265 15.77 -20.01 4.29
C GLU A 265 16.67 -18.79 4.11
N LEU A 266 16.12 -17.69 3.58
CA LEU A 266 16.87 -16.44 3.37
C LEU A 266 17.43 -15.87 4.67
N LEU A 267 16.62 -15.79 5.71
CA LEU A 267 16.97 -15.15 6.98
C LEU A 267 17.77 -16.08 7.91
N GLY A 268 17.71 -17.39 7.70
CA GLY A 268 18.26 -18.37 8.63
C GLY A 268 17.66 -18.27 10.04
N VAL A 269 16.44 -17.74 10.15
CA VAL A 269 15.65 -17.60 11.38
C VAL A 269 14.27 -18.19 11.11
N LYS A 270 13.91 -19.24 11.87
CA LYS A 270 12.61 -19.88 11.79
C LYS A 270 11.51 -18.88 12.12
N TYR A 271 10.31 -19.09 11.54
CA TYR A 271 9.11 -18.34 11.93
C TYR A 271 8.94 -18.40 13.45
N PRO A 272 8.90 -17.25 14.14
CA PRO A 272 9.11 -17.27 15.58
C PRO A 272 7.85 -17.51 16.41
N TRP A 273 6.68 -17.63 15.79
CA TRP A 273 5.37 -17.60 16.44
C TRP A 273 4.66 -18.95 16.41
N GLU A 274 3.56 -19.06 17.17
CA GLU A 274 2.84 -20.34 17.39
C GLU A 274 1.89 -20.72 16.24
N LYS A 275 1.42 -19.74 15.48
CA LYS A 275 0.56 -19.91 14.31
C LYS A 275 0.73 -18.76 13.33
N TYR A 276 0.18 -18.91 12.13
CA TYR A 276 -0.03 -17.81 11.21
C TYR A 276 -1.46 -17.82 10.66
N SER A 277 -2.26 -16.81 10.99
CA SER A 277 -3.63 -16.68 10.50
C SER A 277 -3.77 -15.41 9.69
N GLN A 278 -4.53 -15.45 8.62
CA GLN A 278 -4.89 -14.30 7.79
C GLN A 278 -6.40 -14.17 7.75
N ILE A 279 -6.93 -12.97 7.92
CA ILE A 279 -8.35 -12.67 7.86
C ILE A 279 -8.59 -11.51 6.89
N ALA A 280 -9.57 -11.65 5.99
CA ALA A 280 -10.04 -10.54 5.18
C ALA A 280 -11.31 -9.94 5.78
N VAL A 281 -11.30 -8.62 6.01
CA VAL A 281 -12.39 -7.91 6.64
C VAL A 281 -12.91 -6.80 5.73
N ARG A 282 -14.20 -6.50 5.84
CA ARG A 282 -14.82 -5.41 5.07
C ARG A 282 -14.50 -4.05 5.69
N GLU A 283 -14.41 -3.05 4.83
CA GLU A 283 -14.23 -1.64 5.20
C GLU A 283 -12.94 -1.39 5.99
N PHE A 284 -11.91 -2.21 5.81
CA PHE A 284 -10.64 -2.01 6.49
C PHE A 284 -10.09 -0.61 6.20
N VAL A 285 -9.52 0.02 7.21
CA VAL A 285 -9.11 1.43 7.17
C VAL A 285 -7.72 1.66 6.57
N SER A 286 -7.02 0.57 6.25
CA SER A 286 -5.73 0.54 5.57
C SER A 286 -5.74 -0.57 4.49
N GLY A 287 -4.58 -0.89 3.90
CA GLY A 287 -4.43 -2.03 2.99
C GLY A 287 -4.48 -3.36 3.74
N ALA A 288 -3.51 -3.56 4.62
CA ALA A 288 -3.40 -4.73 5.48
C ALA A 288 -2.71 -4.34 6.80
N MET A 289 -2.51 -5.30 7.71
CA MET A 289 -1.88 -5.08 9.02
C MET A 289 -1.29 -6.38 9.56
N GLU A 290 -0.07 -6.32 9.97
CA GLU A 290 0.79 -7.41 10.42
C GLU A 290 0.49 -7.95 11.82
N ASN A 291 -0.64 -7.67 12.44
CA ASN A 291 -0.93 -8.08 13.81
C ASN A 291 -0.40 -9.47 14.13
N THR A 292 0.49 -9.58 15.11
CA THR A 292 1.28 -10.79 15.38
C THR A 292 0.44 -12.05 15.39
N THR A 293 0.75 -12.98 14.51
CA THR A 293 0.05 -14.26 14.27
C THR A 293 -1.37 -14.17 13.68
N ALA A 294 -1.87 -12.97 13.40
CA ALA A 294 -3.26 -12.74 13.00
C ALA A 294 -3.37 -11.53 12.04
N THR A 295 -2.69 -11.62 10.90
CA THR A 295 -2.68 -10.61 9.84
C THR A 295 -4.09 -10.29 9.37
N VAL A 296 -4.40 -9.00 9.28
CA VAL A 296 -5.67 -8.50 8.74
C VAL A 296 -5.45 -7.92 7.35
N HIS A 297 -6.30 -8.29 6.41
CA HIS A 297 -6.34 -7.73 5.07
C HIS A 297 -7.68 -7.03 4.83
N GLY A 298 -7.70 -5.99 4.04
CA GLY A 298 -8.92 -5.45 3.45
C GLY A 298 -9.57 -6.43 2.49
N ASP A 299 -10.82 -6.17 2.14
CA ASP A 299 -11.62 -7.05 1.26
C ASP A 299 -11.15 -7.08 -0.20
N PHE A 300 -10.22 -6.21 -0.60
CA PHE A 300 -9.62 -6.21 -1.93
C PHE A 300 -8.88 -7.52 -2.27
N VAL A 301 -8.39 -8.27 -1.25
CA VAL A 301 -7.75 -9.58 -1.48
C VAL A 301 -8.77 -10.68 -1.79
N VAL A 302 -10.06 -10.44 -1.53
CA VAL A 302 -11.11 -11.43 -1.73
C VAL A 302 -11.48 -11.53 -3.19
N LYS A 303 -10.90 -12.50 -3.87
CA LYS A 303 -11.01 -12.69 -5.32
C LYS A 303 -11.51 -14.07 -5.68
N SER A 304 -12.29 -14.12 -6.75
CA SER A 304 -12.64 -15.38 -7.42
C SER A 304 -11.44 -15.93 -8.21
N PRO A 305 -11.42 -17.22 -8.54
CA PRO A 305 -10.37 -17.78 -9.38
C PRO A 305 -10.17 -17.06 -10.72
N ASN A 306 -11.23 -16.51 -11.31
CA ASN A 306 -11.15 -15.74 -12.54
C ASN A 306 -10.46 -14.38 -12.36
N GLN A 307 -10.72 -13.68 -11.25
CA GLN A 307 -10.04 -12.44 -10.91
C GLN A 307 -8.56 -12.66 -10.57
N LEU A 308 -8.23 -13.80 -9.95
CA LEU A 308 -6.83 -14.17 -9.65
C LEU A 308 -5.99 -14.46 -10.93
N VAL A 309 -6.63 -14.72 -12.08
CA VAL A 309 -5.94 -14.79 -13.36
C VAL A 309 -5.42 -13.41 -13.79
N ASP A 310 -6.15 -12.36 -13.45
CA ASP A 310 -5.84 -10.99 -13.83
C ASP A 310 -4.84 -10.36 -12.87
N ASN A 311 -5.06 -10.53 -11.57
CA ASN A 311 -4.22 -9.98 -10.53
C ASN A 311 -4.32 -10.80 -9.24
N ASN A 312 -3.19 -11.13 -8.64
CA ASN A 312 -3.09 -11.74 -7.31
C ASN A 312 -2.42 -10.76 -6.33
N ASP A 313 -2.59 -11.01 -5.05
CA ASP A 313 -2.09 -10.13 -3.98
C ASP A 313 -0.87 -10.73 -3.27
N ASP A 314 -0.08 -11.54 -3.95
CA ASP A 314 1.11 -12.18 -3.40
C ASP A 314 2.09 -11.15 -2.79
N ALA A 315 2.22 -9.97 -3.39
CA ALA A 315 3.07 -8.90 -2.88
C ALA A 315 2.64 -8.50 -1.46
N VAL A 316 1.36 -8.14 -1.27
CA VAL A 316 0.83 -7.76 0.05
C VAL A 316 0.90 -8.92 1.04
N ILE A 317 0.63 -10.16 0.60
CA ILE A 317 0.72 -11.34 1.48
C ILE A 317 2.17 -11.56 1.94
N ALA A 318 3.14 -11.37 1.05
CA ALA A 318 4.57 -11.47 1.39
C ALA A 318 5.00 -10.35 2.34
N HIS A 319 4.56 -9.11 2.09
CA HIS A 319 4.75 -7.93 2.91
C HIS A 319 4.32 -8.19 4.37
N GLU A 320 3.06 -8.53 4.57
CA GLU A 320 2.48 -8.78 5.90
C GLU A 320 3.12 -9.98 6.61
N LEU A 321 3.48 -11.00 5.87
CA LEU A 321 4.19 -12.15 6.44
C LEU A 321 5.60 -11.77 6.89
N PHE A 322 6.33 -10.94 6.13
CA PHE A 322 7.71 -10.58 6.44
C PHE A 322 7.82 -9.72 7.70
N HIS A 323 6.80 -8.94 7.99
CA HIS A 323 6.69 -8.20 9.25
C HIS A 323 6.83 -9.09 10.49
N HIS A 324 6.46 -10.38 10.42
CA HIS A 324 6.60 -11.29 11.56
C HIS A 324 8.06 -11.47 12.01
N TRP A 325 9.04 -11.09 11.18
CA TRP A 325 10.45 -10.94 11.55
C TRP A 325 10.85 -9.47 11.75
N PHE A 326 10.39 -8.56 10.85
CA PHE A 326 10.71 -7.14 10.86
C PHE A 326 9.46 -6.32 11.16
N GLY A 327 9.21 -6.06 12.44
CA GLY A 327 8.00 -5.44 12.98
C GLY A 327 7.57 -6.15 14.25
N ASP A 328 7.36 -7.47 14.20
CA ASP A 328 6.87 -8.27 15.30
C ASP A 328 7.99 -8.84 16.17
N LEU A 329 8.93 -9.61 15.59
CA LEU A 329 10.05 -10.18 16.32
C LEU A 329 11.05 -9.11 16.78
N VAL A 330 11.35 -8.18 15.89
CA VAL A 330 12.14 -6.98 16.16
C VAL A 330 11.30 -5.78 15.75
N THR A 331 10.82 -5.02 16.72
CA THR A 331 9.95 -3.87 16.52
C THR A 331 10.76 -2.57 16.49
N THR A 332 10.30 -1.58 15.77
CA THR A 332 10.89 -0.23 15.81
C THR A 332 10.80 0.38 17.21
N GLU A 333 11.90 1.01 17.71
CA GLU A 333 11.93 1.65 19.04
C GLU A 333 11.03 2.88 19.13
N SER A 334 10.84 3.58 18.02
CA SER A 334 9.95 4.72 17.87
C SER A 334 9.48 4.83 16.43
N TRP A 335 8.39 5.53 16.18
CA TRP A 335 7.88 5.74 14.82
C TRP A 335 8.89 6.44 13.90
N ALA A 336 9.86 7.15 14.47
CA ALA A 336 11.00 7.71 13.73
C ALA A 336 11.82 6.64 12.97
N ASN A 337 11.79 5.39 13.45
CA ASN A 337 12.49 4.25 12.88
C ASN A 337 11.53 3.29 12.13
N LEU A 338 10.33 3.72 11.76
CA LEU A 338 9.33 2.93 11.03
C LEU A 338 9.90 2.17 9.80
N PRO A 339 10.89 2.70 9.05
CA PRO A 339 11.55 1.97 7.98
C PRO A 339 12.20 0.64 8.39
N LEU A 340 12.46 0.38 9.67
CA LEU A 340 12.91 -0.95 10.13
C LEU A 340 11.79 -2.02 10.06
N ASN A 341 10.54 -1.60 10.02
CA ASN A 341 9.39 -2.45 9.76
C ASN A 341 9.09 -2.41 8.25
N GLU A 342 8.68 -1.26 7.73
CA GLU A 342 8.07 -1.10 6.41
C GLU A 342 9.02 -1.29 5.23
N SER A 343 10.25 -0.75 5.32
CA SER A 343 11.21 -0.93 4.22
C SER A 343 11.60 -2.40 4.01
N PHE A 344 11.62 -3.19 5.08
CA PHE A 344 11.89 -4.63 4.98
C PHE A 344 10.69 -5.38 4.40
N ALA A 345 9.49 -5.04 4.81
CA ALA A 345 8.26 -5.63 4.29
C ALA A 345 8.08 -5.32 2.80
N ASP A 346 8.24 -4.06 2.37
CA ASP A 346 8.26 -3.66 0.96
C ASP A 346 9.35 -4.41 0.17
N TYR A 347 10.53 -4.57 0.74
CA TYR A 347 11.60 -5.32 0.09
C TYR A 347 11.28 -6.81 -0.08
N SER A 348 10.46 -7.38 0.78
CA SER A 348 10.03 -8.77 0.67
C SER A 348 9.20 -9.05 -0.59
N GLU A 349 8.49 -8.05 -1.08
CA GLU A 349 7.72 -8.12 -2.33
C GLU A 349 8.67 -8.39 -3.53
N TYR A 350 9.78 -7.65 -3.59
CA TYR A 350 10.86 -7.92 -4.56
C TYR A 350 11.46 -9.31 -4.37
N LEU A 351 11.75 -9.71 -3.12
CA LEU A 351 12.36 -11.01 -2.83
C LEU A 351 11.46 -12.16 -3.26
N TRP A 352 10.15 -12.06 -2.97
CA TRP A 352 9.17 -13.05 -3.39
C TRP A 352 8.97 -13.06 -4.90
N ALA A 353 8.82 -11.90 -5.52
CA ALA A 353 8.66 -11.80 -6.97
C ALA A 353 9.85 -12.42 -7.72
N SER A 354 11.08 -12.12 -7.30
CA SER A 354 12.29 -12.72 -7.88
C SER A 354 12.35 -14.24 -7.70
N HIS A 355 11.95 -14.72 -6.52
CA HIS A 355 11.98 -16.16 -6.20
C HIS A 355 10.92 -16.95 -6.98
N PHE A 356 9.69 -16.49 -6.95
CA PHE A 356 8.54 -17.26 -7.45
C PHE A 356 8.26 -17.03 -8.94
N TYR A 357 8.37 -15.78 -9.40
CA TYR A 357 8.05 -15.38 -10.79
C TYR A 357 9.31 -15.17 -11.64
N GLY A 358 10.50 -15.18 -11.04
CA GLY A 358 11.79 -15.02 -11.70
C GLY A 358 12.38 -13.62 -11.60
N GLU A 359 13.68 -13.51 -11.90
CA GLU A 359 14.47 -12.27 -11.78
C GLU A 359 13.84 -11.08 -12.52
N GLU A 360 13.26 -11.28 -13.71
CA GLU A 360 12.61 -10.23 -14.50
C GLU A 360 11.40 -9.64 -13.76
N ALA A 361 10.66 -10.46 -13.01
CA ALA A 361 9.54 -9.99 -12.19
C ALA A 361 10.03 -9.17 -10.99
N GLY A 362 11.12 -9.59 -10.34
CA GLY A 362 11.75 -8.79 -9.28
C GLY A 362 12.26 -7.43 -9.80
N GLU A 363 12.96 -7.42 -10.96
CA GLU A 363 13.38 -6.15 -11.60
C GLU A 363 12.17 -5.24 -11.86
N TRP A 364 11.03 -5.81 -12.27
CA TRP A 364 9.80 -5.04 -12.51
C TRP A 364 9.22 -4.44 -11.23
N THR A 365 9.13 -5.23 -10.15
CA THR A 365 8.74 -4.73 -8.82
C THR A 365 9.66 -3.58 -8.39
N ALA A 366 10.95 -3.72 -8.61
CA ALA A 366 11.93 -2.68 -8.31
C ALA A 366 11.75 -1.39 -9.12
N ILE A 367 11.38 -1.51 -10.41
CA ILE A 367 11.06 -0.36 -11.27
C ILE A 367 9.83 0.37 -10.72
N GLN A 368 8.76 -0.36 -10.41
CA GLN A 368 7.52 0.20 -9.88
C GLN A 368 7.75 0.93 -8.53
N ALA A 369 8.49 0.32 -7.62
CA ALA A 369 8.86 0.95 -6.36
C ALA A 369 9.65 2.25 -6.57
N MET A 370 10.62 2.26 -7.52
CA MET A 370 11.36 3.48 -7.84
C MET A 370 10.47 4.57 -8.43
N GLU A 371 9.56 4.22 -9.34
CA GLU A 371 8.62 5.19 -9.93
C GLU A 371 7.70 5.79 -8.86
N ASN A 372 7.15 4.97 -7.95
CA ASN A 372 6.32 5.44 -6.82
C ASN A 372 7.10 6.44 -5.95
N TYR A 373 8.33 6.11 -5.58
CA TYR A 373 9.17 7.02 -4.81
C TYR A 373 9.44 8.33 -5.56
N LEU A 374 9.82 8.27 -6.84
CA LEU A 374 10.15 9.47 -7.62
C LEU A 374 8.94 10.39 -7.85
N VAL A 375 7.73 9.85 -7.92
CA VAL A 375 6.50 10.65 -7.98
C VAL A 375 6.35 11.49 -6.71
N GLU A 376 6.47 10.89 -5.53
CA GLU A 376 6.39 11.60 -4.26
C GLU A 376 7.56 12.56 -4.05
N ALA A 377 8.78 12.18 -4.46
CA ALA A 377 9.98 12.98 -4.31
C ALA A 377 9.95 14.34 -5.05
N LYS A 378 9.01 14.54 -5.99
CA LYS A 378 8.78 15.84 -6.65
C LYS A 378 8.24 16.90 -5.69
N THR A 379 7.51 16.48 -4.65
CA THR A 379 6.84 17.38 -3.70
C THR A 379 7.34 17.23 -2.27
N LYS A 380 7.89 16.07 -1.92
CA LYS A 380 8.33 15.72 -0.57
C LYS A 380 9.69 15.03 -0.63
N GLN A 381 10.68 15.52 0.11
CA GLN A 381 11.98 14.85 0.24
C GLN A 381 12.37 14.77 1.71
N GLU A 382 12.30 13.57 2.27
CA GLU A 382 12.55 13.31 3.68
C GLU A 382 13.65 12.24 3.87
N PRO A 383 14.38 12.26 5.02
CA PRO A 383 15.19 11.12 5.43
C PRO A 383 14.30 9.90 5.67
N LEU A 384 14.84 8.70 5.56
CA LEU A 384 14.13 7.48 5.98
C LEU A 384 13.90 7.49 7.50
N ILE A 385 14.96 7.78 8.25
CA ILE A 385 14.89 7.91 9.71
C ILE A 385 14.76 9.38 10.05
N ARG A 386 13.62 9.77 10.61
CA ARG A 386 13.30 11.17 10.92
C ARG A 386 12.64 11.30 12.28
N TYR A 387 13.21 12.15 13.11
CA TYR A 387 12.74 12.43 14.47
C TYR A 387 11.96 13.75 14.56
N PHE A 388 11.81 14.47 13.47
CA PHE A 388 11.11 15.74 13.39
C PHE A 388 9.93 15.59 12.44
N TYR A 389 8.76 15.26 12.96
CA TYR A 389 7.50 15.14 12.22
C TYR A 389 6.36 15.74 13.05
N ASN A 390 5.30 16.23 12.40
CA ASN A 390 4.13 16.80 13.08
C ASN A 390 3.20 15.69 13.57
N ASP A 391 2.92 14.72 12.73
CA ASP A 391 2.15 13.53 13.08
C ASP A 391 2.97 12.28 12.75
N ARG A 392 2.85 11.23 13.57
CA ARG A 392 3.49 9.92 13.34
C ARG A 392 2.96 9.25 12.08
N GLU A 393 1.71 9.54 11.71
CA GLU A 393 1.11 9.05 10.47
C GLU A 393 1.82 9.60 9.22
N ASP A 394 2.54 10.73 9.31
CA ASP A 394 3.37 11.28 8.22
C ASP A 394 4.54 10.37 7.84
N MET A 395 4.83 9.35 8.69
CA MET A 395 5.87 8.35 8.42
C MET A 395 5.45 7.32 7.36
N PHE A 396 4.15 7.13 7.10
CA PHE A 396 3.62 6.17 6.12
C PHE A 396 3.60 6.80 4.73
N ASP A 397 4.72 6.74 4.05
CA ASP A 397 4.94 7.37 2.75
C ASP A 397 5.87 6.54 1.86
N SER A 398 5.99 6.91 0.59
CA SER A 398 6.87 6.21 -0.36
C SER A 398 8.35 6.25 0.04
N HIS A 399 8.75 7.10 1.00
CA HIS A 399 10.09 7.08 1.57
C HIS A 399 10.27 5.87 2.49
N SER A 400 9.38 5.68 3.45
CA SER A 400 9.46 4.57 4.41
C SER A 400 9.29 3.20 3.75
N TYR A 401 8.48 3.13 2.70
CA TYR A 401 8.20 1.91 1.92
C TYR A 401 9.17 1.77 0.75
N ALA A 402 8.83 2.31 -0.40
CA ALA A 402 9.48 2.10 -1.68
C ALA A 402 10.96 2.51 -1.70
N LYS A 403 11.30 3.75 -1.28
CA LYS A 403 12.70 4.17 -1.17
C LYS A 403 13.48 3.30 -0.20
N GLY A 404 12.88 2.98 0.96
CA GLY A 404 13.53 2.16 1.97
C GLY A 404 13.86 0.76 1.46
N GLY A 405 12.91 0.07 0.81
CA GLY A 405 13.13 -1.21 0.15
C GLY A 405 14.23 -1.15 -0.91
N ARG A 406 14.26 -0.07 -1.72
CA ARG A 406 15.32 0.15 -2.71
C ARG A 406 16.70 0.41 -2.07
N VAL A 407 16.75 1.13 -0.95
CA VAL A 407 18.01 1.35 -0.20
C VAL A 407 18.54 0.03 0.38
N LEU A 408 17.66 -0.84 0.91
CA LEU A 408 18.05 -2.19 1.35
C LEU A 408 18.60 -3.02 0.18
N HIS A 409 17.99 -2.92 -1.00
CA HIS A 409 18.52 -3.57 -2.20
C HIS A 409 19.90 -3.07 -2.57
N MET A 410 20.12 -1.74 -2.56
CA MET A 410 21.45 -1.16 -2.77
C MET A 410 22.49 -1.67 -1.76
N LEU A 411 22.12 -1.76 -0.48
CA LEU A 411 22.99 -2.29 0.56
C LEU A 411 23.37 -3.75 0.27
N ARG A 412 22.38 -4.58 -0.11
CA ARG A 412 22.62 -5.97 -0.53
C ARG A 412 23.60 -6.06 -1.71
N ARG A 413 23.43 -5.19 -2.72
CA ARG A 413 24.32 -5.18 -3.89
C ARG A 413 25.73 -4.68 -3.56
N TYR A 414 25.84 -3.81 -2.56
CA TYR A 414 27.14 -3.33 -2.08
C TYR A 414 27.91 -4.40 -1.32
N VAL A 415 27.28 -5.03 -0.33
CA VAL A 415 27.95 -6.01 0.54
C VAL A 415 27.94 -7.44 -0.01
N GLY A 416 27.06 -7.75 -0.95
CA GLY A 416 26.81 -9.08 -1.52
C GLY A 416 25.78 -9.89 -0.71
N ASP A 417 25.18 -10.88 -1.37
CA ASP A 417 24.06 -11.65 -0.83
C ASP A 417 24.36 -12.36 0.48
N GLU A 418 25.51 -13.06 0.55
CA GLU A 418 25.90 -13.81 1.75
C GLU A 418 26.06 -12.90 2.96
N ALA A 419 26.80 -11.78 2.81
CA ALA A 419 26.97 -10.83 3.89
C ALA A 419 25.65 -10.15 4.28
N PHE A 420 24.81 -9.80 3.31
CA PHE A 420 23.51 -9.16 3.56
C PHE A 420 22.61 -10.04 4.44
N PHE A 421 22.31 -11.25 4.01
CA PHE A 421 21.42 -12.13 4.77
C PHE A 421 22.02 -12.63 6.08
N THR A 422 23.34 -12.80 6.15
CA THR A 422 24.04 -13.08 7.42
C THR A 422 23.89 -11.92 8.39
N SER A 423 24.00 -10.68 7.92
CA SER A 423 23.81 -9.48 8.76
C SER A 423 22.38 -9.37 9.28
N LEU A 424 21.38 -9.69 8.44
CA LEU A 424 19.99 -9.76 8.87
C LEU A 424 19.75 -10.84 9.93
N ASN A 425 20.39 -12.01 9.78
CA ASN A 425 20.34 -13.07 10.79
C ASN A 425 20.92 -12.60 12.14
N VAL A 426 22.09 -11.93 12.13
CA VAL A 426 22.70 -11.34 13.33
C VAL A 426 21.77 -10.30 13.96
N TYR A 427 21.23 -9.38 13.16
CA TYR A 427 20.31 -8.34 13.62
C TYR A 427 19.06 -8.93 14.30
N LEU A 428 18.39 -9.88 13.65
CA LEU A 428 17.16 -10.51 14.16
C LEU A 428 17.44 -11.28 15.46
N LYS A 429 18.52 -12.06 15.52
CA LYS A 429 18.86 -12.83 16.73
C LYS A 429 19.26 -11.95 17.91
N ALA A 430 20.00 -10.87 17.67
CA ALA A 430 20.46 -9.97 18.75
C ALA A 430 19.30 -9.18 19.36
N ASN A 431 18.28 -8.85 18.55
CA ASN A 431 17.19 -8.00 18.95
C ASN A 431 15.83 -8.75 19.07
N ALA A 432 15.82 -10.10 19.00
CA ALA A 432 14.58 -10.88 19.09
C ALA A 432 13.77 -10.53 20.34
N PHE A 433 12.46 -10.27 20.13
CA PHE A 433 11.49 -9.85 21.16
C PHE A 433 11.84 -8.52 21.85
N LYS A 434 12.58 -7.66 21.15
CA LYS A 434 12.98 -6.33 21.61
C LYS A 434 12.71 -5.31 20.53
N THR A 435 12.98 -4.06 20.88
CA THR A 435 12.92 -2.95 19.93
C THR A 435 14.31 -2.57 19.45
N ALA A 436 14.39 -1.95 18.28
CA ALA A 436 15.63 -1.55 17.64
C ALA A 436 15.53 -0.17 16.97
N GLU A 437 16.66 0.49 16.85
CA GLU A 437 16.88 1.67 16.01
C GLU A 437 17.77 1.32 14.81
N ILE A 438 17.84 2.20 13.83
CA ILE A 438 18.65 1.99 12.62
C ILE A 438 20.12 1.67 12.90
N HIS A 439 20.65 2.15 14.02
CA HIS A 439 22.02 1.87 14.41
C HIS A 439 22.25 0.40 14.81
N ASN A 440 21.22 -0.30 15.31
CA ASN A 440 21.31 -1.74 15.59
C ASN A 440 21.49 -2.52 14.28
N LEU A 441 20.77 -2.12 13.22
CA LEU A 441 20.95 -2.71 11.90
C LEU A 441 22.36 -2.47 11.36
N ARG A 442 22.84 -1.21 11.38
CA ARG A 442 24.18 -0.86 10.94
C ARG A 442 25.26 -1.69 11.64
N MET A 443 25.19 -1.79 12.97
CA MET A 443 26.17 -2.56 13.75
C MET A 443 26.19 -4.04 13.38
N ALA A 444 25.04 -4.65 13.06
CA ALA A 444 25.01 -6.03 12.60
C ALA A 444 25.70 -6.21 11.25
N PHE A 445 25.53 -5.26 10.33
CA PHE A 445 26.25 -5.26 9.06
C PHE A 445 27.77 -5.05 9.23
N GLU A 446 28.19 -4.12 10.09
CA GLU A 446 29.60 -3.87 10.40
C GLU A 446 30.26 -5.06 11.11
N GLU A 447 29.53 -5.79 11.96
CA GLU A 447 30.00 -7.02 12.60
C GLU A 447 30.35 -8.12 11.57
N VAL A 448 29.49 -8.30 10.58
CA VAL A 448 29.63 -9.34 9.55
C VAL A 448 30.66 -8.95 8.50
N THR A 449 30.63 -7.73 7.99
CA THR A 449 31.48 -7.28 6.88
C THR A 449 32.88 -6.85 7.35
N GLY A 450 33.00 -6.37 8.59
CA GLY A 450 34.22 -5.74 9.10
C GLY A 450 34.47 -4.34 8.50
N GLU A 451 33.51 -3.78 7.75
CA GLU A 451 33.62 -2.46 7.12
C GLU A 451 32.92 -1.38 7.97
N ASP A 452 33.44 -0.15 7.93
CA ASP A 452 32.71 1.02 8.44
C ASP A 452 31.61 1.40 7.44
N LEU A 453 30.36 1.21 7.82
CA LEU A 453 29.17 1.53 7.01
C LEU A 453 28.47 2.82 7.44
N ASN A 454 29.06 3.61 8.36
CA ASN A 454 28.48 4.90 8.75
C ASN A 454 28.20 5.79 7.55
N TRP A 455 29.10 5.81 6.55
CA TRP A 455 28.93 6.62 5.33
C TRP A 455 27.65 6.23 4.58
N PHE A 456 27.34 4.90 4.45
CA PHE A 456 26.16 4.41 3.73
C PHE A 456 24.88 4.76 4.49
N PHE A 457 24.84 4.47 5.80
CA PHE A 457 23.67 4.74 6.62
C PHE A 457 23.39 6.25 6.77
N ASN A 458 24.42 7.07 6.94
CA ASN A 458 24.27 8.53 6.93
C ASN A 458 23.74 9.04 5.60
N GLN A 459 24.26 8.48 4.49
CA GLN A 459 23.85 8.89 3.15
C GLN A 459 22.41 8.55 2.82
N TRP A 460 21.98 7.36 3.16
CA TRP A 460 20.73 6.80 2.65
C TRP A 460 19.58 6.76 3.66
N PHE A 461 19.89 6.55 4.94
CA PHE A 461 18.85 6.48 5.98
C PHE A 461 18.65 7.81 6.72
N LEU A 462 19.74 8.55 6.99
CA LEU A 462 19.72 9.72 7.87
C LEU A 462 19.71 11.06 7.13
N THR A 463 19.78 11.06 5.79
CA THR A 463 19.75 12.27 4.97
C THR A 463 18.67 12.15 3.90
N ALA A 464 17.97 13.26 3.65
CA ALA A 464 16.95 13.35 2.60
C ALA A 464 17.54 13.29 1.18
N GLY A 465 16.67 13.11 0.19
CA GLY A 465 17.01 13.18 -1.24
C GLY A 465 17.52 11.88 -1.84
N HIS A 466 17.93 11.96 -3.10
CA HIS A 466 18.47 10.88 -3.92
C HIS A 466 19.51 11.41 -4.91
N ALA A 467 20.28 10.51 -5.52
CA ALA A 467 21.31 10.90 -6.49
C ALA A 467 20.69 11.36 -7.82
N ARG A 468 21.23 12.43 -8.41
CA ARG A 468 20.90 12.88 -9.77
C ARG A 468 22.18 12.96 -10.57
N LEU A 469 22.24 12.17 -11.65
CA LEU A 469 23.43 12.01 -12.47
C LEU A 469 23.17 12.50 -13.88
N ASP A 470 24.05 13.37 -14.37
CA ASP A 470 24.16 13.73 -15.78
C ASP A 470 25.34 12.97 -16.37
N VAL A 471 25.12 12.23 -17.46
CA VAL A 471 26.09 11.32 -18.05
C VAL A 471 26.31 11.68 -19.51
N GLU A 472 27.58 11.85 -19.89
CA GLU A 472 28.02 11.96 -21.28
C GLU A 472 28.98 10.82 -21.61
N ASP A 473 28.83 10.21 -22.79
CA ASP A 473 29.76 9.21 -23.28
C ASP A 473 30.21 9.49 -24.71
N TYR A 474 31.49 9.18 -24.96
CA TYR A 474 32.01 9.23 -26.31
C TYR A 474 33.10 8.19 -26.55
N TYR A 475 33.14 7.65 -27.76
CA TYR A 475 34.15 6.68 -28.18
C TYR A 475 35.07 7.30 -29.25
N LYS A 476 36.39 7.25 -29.01
CA LYS A 476 37.38 7.76 -29.96
C LYS A 476 38.68 6.97 -29.82
N ASN A 477 39.28 6.57 -31.00
CA ASN A 477 40.58 5.91 -31.04
C ASN A 477 40.73 4.68 -30.13
N GLY A 478 39.74 3.81 -30.08
CA GLY A 478 39.79 2.63 -29.25
C GLY A 478 39.45 2.86 -27.76
N LYS A 479 39.03 4.05 -27.40
CA LYS A 479 38.75 4.41 -25.99
C LYS A 479 37.34 4.96 -25.84
N LEU A 480 36.58 4.33 -24.95
CA LEU A 480 35.33 4.86 -24.41
C LEU A 480 35.64 5.75 -23.22
N THR A 481 35.10 6.95 -23.21
CA THR A 481 35.16 7.89 -22.08
C THR A 481 33.75 8.14 -21.58
N LEU A 482 33.55 8.06 -20.25
CA LEU A 482 32.34 8.44 -19.55
C LEU A 482 32.63 9.62 -18.66
N GLU A 483 31.88 10.69 -18.80
CA GLU A 483 31.85 11.83 -17.89
C GLU A 483 30.56 11.75 -17.10
N ILE A 484 30.66 11.72 -15.76
CA ILE A 484 29.51 11.59 -14.85
C ILE A 484 29.57 12.76 -13.88
N ASP A 485 28.52 13.59 -13.93
CA ASP A 485 28.35 14.74 -13.05
C ASP A 485 27.20 14.46 -12.09
N GLN A 486 27.37 14.82 -10.82
CA GLN A 486 26.29 14.80 -9.84
C GLN A 486 25.64 16.18 -9.77
N THR A 487 24.35 16.26 -10.10
CA THR A 487 23.60 17.50 -9.90
C THR A 487 23.33 17.68 -8.41
N ILE A 488 23.88 18.77 -7.85
CA ILE A 488 23.66 19.12 -6.44
C ILE A 488 22.34 19.86 -6.32
N ASP A 489 21.44 19.34 -5.48
CA ASP A 489 20.20 20.01 -5.14
C ASP A 489 20.50 21.20 -4.19
N SER A 490 19.84 22.33 -4.40
CA SER A 490 19.98 23.53 -3.54
C SER A 490 19.47 23.31 -2.11
N VAL A 491 18.60 22.31 -1.88
CA VAL A 491 18.07 21.96 -0.57
C VAL A 491 18.96 20.89 0.10
N ASN A 492 19.50 19.95 -0.69
CA ASN A 492 20.35 18.86 -0.23
C ASN A 492 21.69 18.88 -0.97
N ALA A 493 22.54 19.86 -0.64
CA ALA A 493 23.88 20.01 -1.23
C ALA A 493 24.78 18.84 -0.77
N LYS A 494 24.70 17.71 -1.49
CA LYS A 494 25.36 16.46 -1.11
C LYS A 494 25.95 15.76 -2.31
N ILE A 495 27.20 15.35 -2.18
CA ILE A 495 27.85 14.45 -3.12
C ILE A 495 27.68 13.03 -2.62
N TYR A 496 27.10 12.17 -3.44
CA TYR A 496 26.89 10.76 -3.13
C TYR A 496 28.12 9.93 -3.45
N HIS A 497 28.41 8.97 -2.62
CA HIS A 497 29.37 7.89 -2.91
C HIS A 497 28.62 6.74 -3.54
N LEU A 498 28.85 6.46 -4.81
CA LEU A 498 28.08 5.51 -5.60
C LEU A 498 28.97 4.46 -6.28
N PRO A 499 28.90 3.20 -5.88
CA PRO A 499 29.33 2.10 -6.73
C PRO A 499 28.31 1.91 -7.85
N LEU A 500 28.70 2.07 -9.11
CA LEU A 500 27.81 1.98 -10.27
C LEU A 500 28.29 0.88 -11.22
N ASP A 501 27.39 0.07 -11.68
CA ASP A 501 27.63 -0.86 -12.78
C ASP A 501 27.40 -0.15 -14.11
N VAL A 502 28.29 -0.40 -15.07
CA VAL A 502 28.26 0.11 -16.44
C VAL A 502 28.19 -1.07 -17.38
N LEU A 503 27.15 -1.14 -18.20
CA LEU A 503 26.99 -2.12 -19.26
C LEU A 503 27.35 -1.48 -20.61
N ILE A 504 28.29 -2.10 -21.32
CA ILE A 504 28.75 -1.68 -22.65
C ILE A 504 28.31 -2.75 -23.63
N GLY A 505 27.48 -2.40 -24.61
CA GLY A 505 26.94 -3.32 -25.60
C GLY A 505 27.53 -3.09 -26.99
N PHE A 506 27.63 -4.16 -27.79
CA PHE A 506 28.24 -4.17 -29.11
C PHE A 506 27.25 -4.68 -30.18
N SER A 507 27.63 -4.51 -31.45
CA SER A 507 26.77 -4.82 -32.60
C SER A 507 26.49 -6.31 -32.77
N ASP A 508 27.36 -7.17 -32.26
CA ASP A 508 27.22 -8.64 -32.28
C ASP A 508 26.41 -9.21 -31.13
N GLY A 509 25.85 -8.32 -30.28
CA GLY A 509 25.06 -8.69 -29.09
C GLY A 509 25.91 -8.99 -27.86
N LYS A 510 27.22 -8.92 -27.92
CA LYS A 510 28.06 -9.05 -26.75
C LYS A 510 27.93 -7.85 -25.82
N THR A 511 28.13 -8.11 -24.53
CA THR A 511 28.13 -7.08 -23.50
C THR A 511 29.34 -7.22 -22.58
N ILE A 512 29.81 -6.09 -22.07
CA ILE A 512 30.89 -6.02 -21.05
C ILE A 512 30.34 -5.24 -19.83
N TYR A 513 30.47 -5.84 -18.65
CA TYR A 513 30.19 -5.16 -17.38
C TYR A 513 31.47 -4.53 -16.83
N LYS A 514 31.36 -3.27 -16.40
CA LYS A 514 32.40 -2.54 -15.67
C LYS A 514 31.79 -2.00 -14.38
N LYS A 515 32.59 -1.89 -13.33
CA LYS A 515 32.19 -1.22 -12.09
C LYS A 515 33.01 0.05 -11.95
N VAL A 516 32.36 1.17 -11.64
CA VAL A 516 32.97 2.47 -11.36
C VAL A 516 32.55 2.94 -9.97
N TYR A 517 33.35 3.78 -9.36
CA TYR A 517 33.09 4.37 -8.05
C TYR A 517 33.07 5.88 -8.19
N LEU A 518 31.89 6.46 -8.19
CA LEU A 518 31.69 7.90 -8.22
C LEU A 518 31.76 8.45 -6.79
N LYS A 519 32.67 9.40 -6.55
CA LYS A 519 32.90 10.00 -5.21
C LYS A 519 32.99 11.51 -5.24
N ASP A 520 33.19 12.07 -6.41
CA ASP A 520 33.36 13.50 -6.64
C ASP A 520 32.14 14.07 -7.35
N GLU A 521 31.95 15.37 -7.33
CA GLU A 521 30.89 16.07 -8.04
C GLU A 521 30.94 15.79 -9.55
N SER A 522 32.14 15.76 -10.13
CA SER A 522 32.39 15.42 -11.53
C SER A 522 33.53 14.42 -11.61
N GLN A 523 33.34 13.35 -12.37
CA GLN A 523 34.38 12.31 -12.49
C GLN A 523 34.38 11.67 -13.88
N VAL A 524 35.58 11.43 -14.43
CA VAL A 524 35.80 10.87 -15.76
C VAL A 524 36.32 9.43 -15.63
N PHE A 525 35.67 8.50 -16.31
CA PHE A 525 36.08 7.10 -16.41
C PHE A 525 36.44 6.78 -17.86
N SER A 526 37.39 5.87 -18.07
CA SER A 526 37.85 5.50 -19.41
C SER A 526 38.09 4.00 -19.53
N PHE A 527 37.72 3.43 -20.66
CA PHE A 527 37.86 2.02 -20.96
C PHE A 527 38.45 1.83 -22.37
N GLU A 528 39.50 1.03 -22.50
CA GLU A 528 40.00 0.59 -23.79
C GLU A 528 39.09 -0.48 -24.36
N LEU A 529 38.64 -0.30 -25.60
CA LEU A 529 37.75 -1.22 -26.31
C LEU A 529 38.29 -1.48 -27.72
N ASP A 530 38.17 -2.73 -28.17
CA ASP A 530 38.63 -3.13 -29.50
C ASP A 530 37.71 -2.60 -30.61
N GLU A 531 36.45 -2.33 -30.29
CA GLU A 531 35.45 -1.81 -31.23
C GLU A 531 34.52 -0.76 -30.58
N ALA A 532 33.83 0.01 -31.40
CA ALA A 532 32.89 1.03 -30.93
C ALA A 532 31.66 0.38 -30.30
N PRO A 533 31.22 0.80 -29.10
CA PRO A 533 29.97 0.32 -28.52
C PRO A 533 28.75 0.83 -29.31
N THR A 534 27.71 0.05 -29.34
CA THR A 534 26.40 0.44 -29.89
C THR A 534 25.51 1.10 -28.86
N TYR A 535 25.73 0.81 -27.57
CA TYR A 535 25.14 1.54 -26.46
C TYR A 535 26.01 1.38 -25.20
N VAL A 536 25.86 2.37 -24.30
CA VAL A 536 26.41 2.35 -22.94
C VAL A 536 25.26 2.60 -21.96
N LEU A 537 25.17 1.82 -20.90
CA LEU A 537 24.10 1.92 -19.91
C LEU A 537 24.69 1.95 -18.50
N ILE A 538 24.41 3.03 -17.78
CA ILE A 538 24.73 3.13 -16.35
C ILE A 538 23.57 2.51 -15.58
N ASP A 539 23.91 1.76 -14.53
CA ASP A 539 22.93 1.07 -13.69
C ASP A 539 21.95 0.20 -14.51
N PRO A 540 22.45 -0.87 -15.16
CA PRO A 540 21.65 -1.66 -16.10
C PRO A 540 20.49 -2.43 -15.43
N LYS A 541 20.54 -2.64 -14.12
CA LYS A 541 19.49 -3.32 -13.35
C LYS A 541 18.54 -2.36 -12.62
N GLY A 542 18.80 -1.05 -12.66
CA GLY A 542 18.00 -0.06 -11.94
C GLY A 542 18.14 -0.19 -10.41
N GLU A 543 19.36 -0.44 -9.93
CA GLU A 543 19.63 -0.65 -8.50
C GLU A 543 19.81 0.67 -7.73
N LEU A 544 20.22 1.75 -8.42
CA LEU A 544 20.45 3.07 -7.82
C LEU A 544 19.13 3.71 -7.38
N VAL A 545 19.10 4.22 -6.16
CA VAL A 545 18.06 5.17 -5.73
C VAL A 545 18.43 6.56 -6.29
N GLY A 546 17.83 6.92 -7.42
CA GLY A 546 18.17 8.17 -8.08
C GLY A 546 17.71 8.27 -9.53
N GLU A 547 18.02 9.38 -10.14
CA GLU A 547 17.72 9.72 -11.52
C GLU A 547 19.01 9.75 -12.34
N ILE A 548 18.98 9.20 -13.55
CA ILE A 548 20.12 9.21 -14.48
C ILE A 548 19.68 9.83 -15.80
N ASN A 549 20.17 11.01 -16.07
CA ASN A 549 20.03 11.67 -17.36
C ASN A 549 21.23 11.29 -18.25
N HIS A 550 20.98 10.44 -19.26
CA HIS A 550 21.99 9.98 -20.20
C HIS A 550 21.44 10.07 -21.62
N PRO A 551 21.52 11.25 -22.28
CA PRO A 551 20.98 11.47 -23.62
C PRO A 551 21.57 10.51 -24.64
N LYS A 552 20.73 9.83 -25.41
CA LYS A 552 21.13 8.86 -26.42
C LYS A 552 20.39 9.08 -27.72
N LYS A 553 21.05 8.76 -28.86
CA LYS A 553 20.38 8.74 -30.15
C LYS A 553 19.42 7.54 -30.24
N SER A 554 18.37 7.68 -31.05
CA SER A 554 17.36 6.60 -31.24
C SER A 554 17.99 5.28 -31.64
N GLU A 555 19.02 5.28 -32.48
CA GLU A 555 19.70 4.03 -32.89
C GLU A 555 20.39 3.34 -31.72
N MET A 556 20.95 4.10 -30.78
CA MET A 556 21.58 3.55 -29.56
C MET A 556 20.52 2.96 -28.63
N LEU A 557 19.38 3.63 -28.45
CA LEU A 557 18.25 3.15 -27.65
C LEU A 557 17.62 1.89 -28.27
N ILE A 558 17.46 1.85 -29.59
CA ILE A 558 16.99 0.65 -30.30
C ILE A 558 17.95 -0.53 -30.12
N SER A 559 19.28 -0.25 -30.22
CA SER A 559 20.30 -1.27 -29.96
C SER A 559 20.28 -1.74 -28.50
N GLN A 560 20.12 -0.83 -27.55
CA GLN A 560 19.98 -1.13 -26.12
C GLN A 560 18.75 -2.01 -25.88
N TYR A 561 17.56 -1.65 -26.38
CA TYR A 561 16.36 -2.45 -26.23
C TYR A 561 16.57 -3.90 -26.71
N ARG A 562 17.11 -4.07 -27.90
CA ARG A 562 17.27 -5.40 -28.52
C ARG A 562 18.32 -6.29 -27.86
N ASN A 563 19.35 -5.69 -27.27
CA ASN A 563 20.55 -6.43 -26.83
C ASN A 563 20.80 -6.35 -25.32
N CYS A 564 20.04 -5.54 -24.56
CA CYS A 564 20.20 -5.47 -23.13
C CYS A 564 19.58 -6.70 -22.45
N PRO A 565 20.35 -7.40 -21.59
CA PRO A 565 19.86 -8.63 -20.96
C PRO A 565 18.87 -8.37 -19.81
N THR A 566 18.78 -7.13 -19.30
CA THR A 566 17.95 -6.78 -18.14
C THR A 566 16.62 -6.14 -18.54
N VAL A 567 15.55 -6.41 -17.79
CA VAL A 567 14.25 -5.76 -17.99
C VAL A 567 14.40 -4.25 -17.79
N SER A 568 15.08 -3.83 -16.73
CA SER A 568 15.30 -2.42 -16.42
C SER A 568 15.99 -1.67 -17.57
N GLY A 569 17.00 -2.28 -18.20
CA GLY A 569 17.69 -1.67 -19.34
C GLY A 569 16.80 -1.59 -20.58
N ARG A 570 16.00 -2.62 -20.89
CA ARG A 570 15.02 -2.61 -21.97
C ARG A 570 13.90 -1.60 -21.71
N PHE A 571 13.38 -1.55 -20.48
CA PHE A 571 12.38 -0.60 -20.03
C PHE A 571 12.84 0.86 -20.23
N LYS A 572 14.04 1.21 -19.73
CA LYS A 572 14.61 2.56 -19.89
C LYS A 572 14.73 2.95 -21.36
N ALA A 573 15.20 2.04 -22.22
CA ALA A 573 15.31 2.30 -23.66
C ALA A 573 13.94 2.49 -24.33
N PHE A 574 12.97 1.64 -23.99
CA PHE A 574 11.62 1.70 -24.53
C PHE A 574 10.93 2.99 -24.09
N GLN A 575 11.02 3.33 -22.80
CA GLN A 575 10.43 4.54 -22.24
C GLN A 575 10.99 5.80 -22.93
N LEU A 576 12.32 5.93 -23.04
CA LEU A 576 12.95 7.09 -23.69
C LEU A 576 12.59 7.23 -25.18
N LEU A 577 12.27 6.11 -25.86
CA LEU A 577 11.87 6.13 -27.27
C LEU A 577 10.39 6.40 -27.49
N THR A 578 9.54 6.11 -26.52
CA THR A 578 8.09 6.05 -26.71
C THR A 578 7.28 6.90 -25.73
N TYR A 579 7.95 7.57 -24.79
CA TYR A 579 7.30 8.41 -23.78
C TYR A 579 7.97 9.79 -23.71
N ALA A 580 7.14 10.82 -23.69
CA ALA A 580 7.58 12.17 -23.37
C ALA A 580 6.68 12.71 -22.26
N PRO A 581 7.26 13.06 -21.11
CA PRO A 581 6.49 13.39 -19.88
C PRO A 581 5.65 14.66 -19.98
N GLU A 582 5.80 15.48 -20.99
CA GLU A 582 5.17 16.81 -21.08
C GLU A 582 4.20 16.94 -22.26
N THR A 583 3.87 15.85 -22.96
CA THR A 583 3.13 15.93 -24.20
C THR A 583 1.94 14.99 -24.26
N ASP A 584 0.87 15.54 -24.82
CA ASP A 584 -0.42 15.02 -25.22
C ASP A 584 -0.34 13.68 -26.00
N GLU A 585 -1.44 12.93 -26.08
CA GLU A 585 -1.64 11.73 -26.93
C GLU A 585 -1.18 11.92 -28.38
N LEU A 586 -1.24 13.14 -28.90
CA LEU A 586 -0.72 13.53 -30.22
C LEU A 586 0.77 13.21 -30.39
N TYR A 587 1.57 13.27 -29.36
CA TYR A 587 3.03 13.06 -29.44
C TYR A 587 3.39 11.57 -29.59
N VAL A 588 2.64 10.66 -28.99
CA VAL A 588 2.87 9.20 -29.17
C VAL A 588 2.64 8.84 -30.64
N LYS A 589 1.60 9.39 -31.27
CA LYS A 589 1.35 9.21 -32.71
C LYS A 589 2.47 9.78 -33.55
N GLU A 590 3.03 10.89 -33.18
CA GLU A 590 4.17 11.51 -33.87
C GLU A 590 5.44 10.66 -33.74
N LEU A 591 5.76 10.12 -32.57
CA LEU A 591 6.87 9.17 -32.37
C LEU A 591 6.71 7.91 -33.21
N LEU A 592 5.50 7.35 -33.30
CA LEU A 592 5.22 6.17 -34.09
C LEU A 592 5.20 6.45 -35.61
N SER A 593 5.26 7.71 -36.06
CA SER A 593 5.49 8.07 -37.45
C SER A 593 6.91 7.69 -37.91
N ASP A 594 7.89 7.64 -36.97
CA ASP A 594 9.19 7.04 -37.25
C ASP A 594 9.05 5.52 -37.43
N SER A 595 9.37 5.05 -38.62
CA SER A 595 9.26 3.62 -38.95
C SER A 595 10.16 2.71 -38.12
N ALA A 596 11.30 3.21 -37.64
CA ALA A 596 12.21 2.44 -36.80
C ALA A 596 11.65 2.28 -35.36
N VAL A 597 11.06 3.35 -34.81
CA VAL A 597 10.39 3.32 -33.52
C VAL A 597 9.15 2.44 -33.58
N ARG A 598 8.29 2.62 -34.58
CA ARG A 598 7.09 1.78 -34.77
C ARG A 598 7.45 0.29 -34.89
N LYS A 599 8.50 -0.04 -35.66
CA LYS A 599 8.97 -1.42 -35.77
C LYS A 599 9.44 -1.97 -34.43
N LEU A 600 10.12 -1.15 -33.62
CA LEU A 600 10.54 -1.55 -32.28
C LEU A 600 9.34 -1.83 -31.35
N VAL A 601 8.31 -0.97 -31.39
CA VAL A 601 7.08 -1.19 -30.60
C VAL A 601 6.41 -2.52 -31.01
N LEU A 602 6.32 -2.84 -32.31
CA LEU A 602 5.82 -4.14 -32.78
C LEU A 602 6.73 -5.32 -32.41
N GLU A 603 8.05 -5.12 -32.30
CA GLU A 603 8.96 -6.14 -31.76
C GLU A 603 8.73 -6.33 -30.26
N ALA A 604 8.47 -5.24 -29.53
CA ALA A 604 8.26 -5.25 -28.08
C ALA A 604 6.97 -5.95 -27.65
N THR A 605 5.95 -6.06 -28.52
CA THR A 605 4.78 -6.93 -28.25
C THR A 605 5.13 -8.42 -28.10
N LYS A 606 6.38 -8.79 -28.40
CA LYS A 606 6.92 -10.16 -28.31
C LYS A 606 8.04 -10.29 -27.28
N ASP A 607 8.27 -9.27 -26.45
CA ASP A 607 9.30 -9.34 -25.41
C ASP A 607 9.09 -10.56 -24.50
N SER A 608 10.17 -11.10 -23.94
CA SER A 608 10.10 -12.22 -22.99
C SER A 608 9.26 -11.86 -21.76
N PHE A 609 9.37 -10.61 -21.32
CA PHE A 609 8.72 -10.11 -20.13
C PHE A 609 7.36 -9.45 -20.45
N TRP A 610 6.32 -9.88 -19.74
CA TRP A 610 4.94 -9.46 -20.02
C TRP A 610 4.72 -7.95 -19.84
N GLY A 611 5.36 -7.31 -18.85
CA GLY A 611 5.19 -5.88 -18.61
C GLY A 611 5.69 -5.01 -19.78
N LEU A 612 6.77 -5.42 -20.48
CA LEU A 612 7.23 -4.74 -21.68
C LEU A 612 6.30 -4.99 -22.87
N ARG A 613 5.71 -6.21 -22.98
CA ARG A 613 4.68 -6.46 -24.00
C ARG A 613 3.44 -5.61 -23.78
N ASP A 614 3.02 -5.46 -22.53
CA ASP A 614 1.88 -4.62 -22.12
C ASP A 614 2.12 -3.15 -22.47
N MET A 615 3.25 -2.60 -22.08
CA MET A 615 3.66 -1.25 -22.46
C MET A 615 3.64 -1.04 -23.98
N ALA A 616 4.12 -2.03 -24.75
CA ALA A 616 4.12 -1.95 -26.20
C ALA A 616 2.69 -1.90 -26.77
N VAL A 617 1.80 -2.72 -26.24
CA VAL A 617 0.37 -2.71 -26.61
C VAL A 617 -0.27 -1.37 -26.27
N GLN A 618 -0.01 -0.82 -25.11
CA GLN A 618 -0.54 0.50 -24.69
C GLN A 618 -0.10 1.64 -25.60
N ARG A 619 1.09 1.55 -26.21
CA ARG A 619 1.54 2.53 -27.24
C ARG A 619 0.78 2.43 -28.56
N LEU A 620 0.03 1.35 -28.79
CA LEU A 620 -0.74 1.09 -29.99
C LEU A 620 -2.24 1.39 -29.82
N PHE A 621 -2.67 1.97 -28.69
CA PHE A 621 -4.05 2.35 -28.46
C PHE A 621 -4.51 3.34 -29.52
N ASP A 622 -5.66 3.05 -30.15
CA ASP A 622 -6.29 3.89 -31.15
C ASP A 622 -5.34 4.31 -32.31
N TYR A 623 -4.39 3.45 -32.64
CA TYR A 623 -3.44 3.72 -33.71
C TYR A 623 -4.11 3.81 -35.08
N ASP A 624 -3.93 4.93 -35.76
CA ASP A 624 -4.53 5.24 -37.09
C ASP A 624 -3.48 5.67 -38.14
N GLY A 625 -2.18 5.46 -37.84
CA GLY A 625 -1.06 5.91 -38.63
C GLY A 625 -0.64 5.01 -39.78
N GLU A 626 0.53 5.32 -40.36
CA GLU A 626 1.17 4.50 -41.38
C GLU A 626 1.48 3.08 -40.86
N GLY A 627 1.17 2.05 -41.61
CA GLY A 627 1.35 0.65 -41.19
C GLY A 627 0.19 0.12 -40.34
N PHE A 628 -0.94 0.79 -40.27
CA PHE A 628 -2.14 0.38 -39.50
C PHE A 628 -2.49 -1.10 -39.65
N LEU A 629 -2.46 -1.65 -40.86
CA LEU A 629 -2.78 -3.08 -41.10
C LEU A 629 -1.75 -4.03 -40.44
N GLU A 630 -0.52 -3.63 -40.30
CA GLU A 630 0.52 -4.39 -39.62
C GLU A 630 0.29 -4.37 -38.12
N VAL A 631 -0.05 -3.20 -37.54
CA VAL A 631 -0.43 -3.03 -36.14
C VAL A 631 -1.67 -3.84 -35.80
N GLU A 632 -2.75 -3.72 -36.59
CA GLU A 632 -3.98 -4.51 -36.41
C GLU A 632 -3.69 -6.00 -36.37
N LYS A 633 -2.90 -6.51 -37.35
CA LYS A 633 -2.54 -7.91 -37.40
C LYS A 633 -1.72 -8.36 -36.18
N GLU A 634 -0.81 -7.54 -35.71
CA GLU A 634 0.01 -7.87 -34.54
C GLU A 634 -0.85 -7.93 -33.28
N LEU A 635 -1.74 -6.94 -33.05
CA LEU A 635 -2.66 -6.94 -31.92
C LEU A 635 -3.60 -8.16 -31.97
N GLN A 636 -4.11 -8.55 -33.16
CA GLN A 636 -4.89 -9.79 -33.31
C GLN A 636 -4.10 -11.05 -32.90
N LEU A 637 -2.78 -11.08 -33.10
CA LEU A 637 -1.92 -12.20 -32.68
C LEU A 637 -1.76 -12.17 -31.15
N VAL A 638 -1.53 -11.00 -30.55
CA VAL A 638 -1.44 -10.81 -29.08
C VAL A 638 -2.72 -11.32 -28.41
N ILE A 639 -3.89 -10.88 -28.85
CA ILE A 639 -5.18 -11.32 -28.30
C ILE A 639 -5.33 -12.85 -28.31
N LYS A 640 -4.86 -13.50 -29.37
CA LYS A 640 -5.01 -14.95 -29.54
C LYS A 640 -4.00 -15.78 -28.75
N ALA A 641 -2.82 -15.25 -28.48
CA ALA A 641 -1.68 -16.08 -28.12
C ALA A 641 -0.90 -15.60 -26.87
N ASP A 642 -1.10 -14.36 -26.40
CA ASP A 642 -0.37 -13.91 -25.21
C ASP A 642 -0.79 -14.71 -23.99
N LYS A 643 0.19 -15.09 -23.18
CA LYS A 643 -0.02 -15.85 -21.94
C LYS A 643 -0.59 -15.01 -20.81
N ASN A 644 -0.25 -13.71 -20.79
CA ASN A 644 -0.71 -12.78 -19.77
C ASN A 644 -2.09 -12.23 -20.17
N ALA A 645 -3.04 -12.28 -19.24
CA ALA A 645 -4.41 -11.87 -19.48
C ALA A 645 -4.52 -10.35 -19.68
N ASN A 646 -3.77 -9.54 -18.91
CA ASN A 646 -3.81 -8.09 -19.02
C ASN A 646 -3.30 -7.63 -20.40
N VAL A 647 -2.21 -8.23 -20.90
CA VAL A 647 -1.71 -7.93 -22.25
C VAL A 647 -2.75 -8.25 -23.33
N ARG A 648 -3.52 -9.36 -23.17
CA ARG A 648 -4.63 -9.67 -24.09
C ARG A 648 -5.77 -8.67 -23.98
N ALA A 649 -6.13 -8.26 -22.75
CA ALA A 649 -7.19 -7.27 -22.51
C ALA A 649 -6.83 -5.91 -23.10
N ASP A 650 -5.62 -5.43 -22.86
CA ASP A 650 -5.12 -4.17 -23.41
C ASP A 650 -5.05 -4.20 -24.94
N ALA A 651 -4.66 -5.34 -25.55
CA ALA A 651 -4.69 -5.50 -27.00
C ALA A 651 -6.11 -5.42 -27.59
N ILE A 652 -7.13 -5.89 -26.87
CA ILE A 652 -8.53 -5.72 -27.26
C ILE A 652 -8.93 -4.25 -27.17
N LEU A 653 -8.60 -3.57 -26.07
CA LEU A 653 -8.90 -2.15 -25.86
C LEU A 653 -8.18 -1.29 -26.90
N ALA A 654 -6.94 -1.61 -27.24
CA ALA A 654 -6.19 -0.91 -28.29
C ALA A 654 -6.87 -0.98 -29.66
N MET A 655 -7.65 -2.03 -29.91
CA MET A 655 -8.36 -2.26 -31.19
C MET A 655 -9.83 -1.88 -31.16
N LYS A 656 -10.40 -1.44 -30.03
CA LYS A 656 -11.86 -1.25 -29.88
C LYS A 656 -12.48 -0.31 -30.93
N ASN A 657 -11.71 0.68 -31.38
CA ASN A 657 -12.14 1.64 -32.40
C ASN A 657 -11.74 1.24 -33.84
N PHE A 658 -11.10 0.09 -34.03
CA PHE A 658 -10.74 -0.41 -35.36
C PHE A 658 -11.95 -1.03 -36.05
N LEU A 659 -12.52 -0.30 -37.01
CA LEU A 659 -13.78 -0.66 -37.70
C LEU A 659 -13.57 -1.82 -38.72
N ASN A 660 -13.21 -3.01 -38.20
CA ASN A 660 -13.06 -4.21 -39.00
C ASN A 660 -13.99 -5.33 -38.48
N PRO A 661 -14.96 -5.80 -39.25
CA PRO A 661 -15.91 -6.86 -38.83
C PRO A 661 -15.25 -8.17 -38.39
N GLN A 662 -14.01 -8.44 -38.83
CA GLN A 662 -13.27 -9.63 -38.39
C GLN A 662 -12.84 -9.53 -36.94
N ASN A 663 -12.67 -8.32 -36.41
CA ASN A 663 -12.34 -8.08 -34.99
C ASN A 663 -13.51 -8.47 -34.09
N ASP A 664 -14.77 -8.25 -34.51
CA ASP A 664 -15.97 -8.69 -33.78
C ASP A 664 -15.95 -10.21 -33.51
N ILE A 665 -15.52 -11.00 -34.50
CA ILE A 665 -15.41 -12.45 -34.31
C ILE A 665 -14.39 -12.78 -33.20
N LEU A 666 -13.27 -12.05 -33.20
CA LEU A 666 -12.22 -12.22 -32.20
C LEU A 666 -12.68 -11.80 -30.81
N PHE A 667 -13.34 -10.63 -30.70
CA PHE A 667 -13.88 -10.11 -29.43
C PHE A 667 -14.97 -11.05 -28.87
N ARG A 668 -15.88 -11.57 -29.72
CA ARG A 668 -16.86 -12.57 -29.30
C ARG A 668 -16.24 -13.88 -28.81
N ALA A 669 -15.11 -14.29 -29.37
CA ALA A 669 -14.38 -15.43 -28.84
C ALA A 669 -13.77 -15.13 -27.47
N ALA A 670 -13.24 -13.92 -27.27
CA ALA A 670 -12.65 -13.44 -26.02
C ALA A 670 -13.65 -13.30 -24.85
N LEU A 671 -14.96 -13.15 -25.13
CA LEU A 671 -16.00 -13.21 -24.07
C LEU A 671 -16.04 -14.54 -23.29
N ARG A 672 -15.34 -15.56 -23.75
CA ARG A 672 -15.24 -16.88 -23.09
C ARG A 672 -13.91 -17.12 -22.40
N ASP A 673 -13.04 -16.12 -22.36
CA ASP A 673 -11.76 -16.22 -21.64
C ASP A 673 -12.00 -16.48 -20.14
N THR A 674 -11.03 -17.11 -19.49
CA THR A 674 -11.07 -17.28 -18.02
C THR A 674 -10.88 -15.97 -17.27
N SER A 675 -10.21 -14.99 -17.87
CA SER A 675 -9.93 -13.67 -17.33
C SER A 675 -11.15 -12.74 -17.43
N TYR A 676 -11.48 -12.08 -16.37
CA TYR A 676 -12.52 -11.04 -16.39
C TYR A 676 -12.04 -9.75 -17.07
N ALA A 677 -10.76 -9.41 -16.96
CA ALA A 677 -10.18 -8.27 -17.69
C ALA A 677 -10.35 -8.46 -19.21
N VAL A 678 -10.03 -9.65 -19.73
CA VAL A 678 -10.22 -9.98 -21.16
C VAL A 678 -11.69 -9.95 -21.56
N ARG A 679 -12.58 -10.50 -20.73
CA ARG A 679 -14.03 -10.52 -21.01
C ARG A 679 -14.63 -9.11 -20.98
N GLY A 680 -14.22 -8.28 -20.01
CA GLY A 680 -14.65 -6.88 -19.91
C GLY A 680 -14.20 -6.07 -21.11
N ALA A 681 -12.92 -6.14 -21.46
CA ALA A 681 -12.37 -5.49 -22.65
C ALA A 681 -13.09 -5.93 -23.95
N ALA A 682 -13.37 -7.22 -24.08
CA ALA A 682 -14.10 -7.75 -25.23
C ALA A 682 -15.53 -7.26 -25.29
N LEU A 683 -16.23 -7.17 -24.16
CA LEU A 683 -17.58 -6.63 -24.09
C LEU A 683 -17.58 -5.15 -24.45
N GLU A 684 -16.67 -4.36 -23.89
CA GLU A 684 -16.52 -2.94 -24.24
C GLU A 684 -16.27 -2.74 -25.73
N ALA A 685 -15.28 -3.44 -26.30
CA ALA A 685 -14.94 -3.31 -27.70
C ALA A 685 -16.10 -3.71 -28.65
N LEU A 686 -16.92 -4.68 -28.29
CA LEU A 686 -18.12 -5.03 -29.06
C LEU A 686 -19.19 -3.92 -28.94
N LEU A 687 -19.41 -3.37 -27.77
CA LEU A 687 -20.47 -2.38 -27.51
C LEU A 687 -20.19 -1.02 -28.18
N VAL A 688 -18.93 -0.62 -28.35
CA VAL A 688 -18.54 0.60 -29.10
C VAL A 688 -19.19 0.64 -30.49
N ASN A 689 -19.30 -0.52 -31.17
CA ASN A 689 -19.90 -0.62 -32.50
C ASN A 689 -21.43 -0.79 -32.47
N ASN A 690 -22.07 -0.74 -31.29
CA ASN A 690 -23.50 -0.89 -31.07
C ASN A 690 -24.10 -2.07 -31.91
N PRO A 691 -23.68 -3.31 -31.69
CA PRO A 691 -24.10 -4.46 -32.46
C PRO A 691 -25.60 -4.72 -32.25
N PRO A 692 -26.32 -5.33 -33.25
CA PRO A 692 -27.76 -5.56 -33.14
C PRO A 692 -28.22 -6.33 -31.91
N ASP A 693 -27.33 -7.13 -31.30
CA ASP A 693 -27.55 -7.95 -30.12
C ASP A 693 -26.91 -7.35 -28.85
N ALA A 694 -26.57 -6.04 -28.83
CA ALA A 694 -25.91 -5.38 -27.69
C ALA A 694 -26.66 -5.60 -26.37
N ALA A 695 -28.00 -5.41 -26.36
CA ALA A 695 -28.82 -5.59 -25.18
C ALA A 695 -28.81 -7.05 -24.66
N GLU A 696 -28.75 -8.03 -25.55
CA GLU A 696 -28.65 -9.45 -25.17
C GLU A 696 -27.28 -9.77 -24.61
N LEU A 697 -26.20 -9.24 -25.23
CA LEU A 697 -24.83 -9.37 -24.72
C LEU A 697 -24.71 -8.82 -23.30
N VAL A 698 -25.14 -7.59 -23.09
CA VAL A 698 -25.08 -6.92 -21.77
C VAL A 698 -25.83 -7.72 -20.71
N LYS A 699 -27.02 -8.25 -21.05
CA LYS A 699 -27.86 -9.05 -20.15
C LYS A 699 -27.16 -10.30 -19.60
N VAL A 700 -26.28 -10.92 -20.40
CA VAL A 700 -25.50 -12.11 -19.96
C VAL A 700 -24.50 -11.77 -18.87
N PHE A 701 -24.01 -10.53 -18.84
CA PHE A 701 -22.97 -10.06 -17.92
C PHE A 701 -23.48 -9.17 -16.79
N GLU A 702 -24.78 -8.82 -16.79
CA GLU A 702 -25.41 -7.85 -15.88
C GLU A 702 -25.18 -8.18 -14.40
N ASP A 703 -25.13 -9.45 -14.03
CA ASP A 703 -25.00 -9.93 -12.65
C ASP A 703 -23.59 -10.41 -12.28
N VAL A 704 -22.60 -10.31 -13.18
CA VAL A 704 -21.23 -10.72 -12.90
C VAL A 704 -20.58 -9.74 -11.91
N ARG A 705 -19.98 -10.28 -10.83
CA ARG A 705 -19.33 -9.49 -9.79
C ARG A 705 -17.85 -9.33 -10.10
N ASP A 706 -17.56 -8.41 -10.98
CA ASP A 706 -16.19 -8.01 -11.35
C ASP A 706 -16.21 -6.59 -11.89
N VAL A 707 -15.23 -5.79 -11.54
CA VAL A 707 -15.16 -4.36 -11.88
C VAL A 707 -15.02 -4.12 -13.38
N ASN A 708 -14.25 -4.94 -14.11
CA ASN A 708 -14.02 -4.78 -15.55
C ASN A 708 -15.32 -5.07 -16.33
N ILE A 709 -16.00 -6.14 -15.92
CA ILE A 709 -17.31 -6.49 -16.49
C ILE A 709 -18.35 -5.42 -16.14
N PHE A 710 -18.39 -5.02 -14.86
CA PHE A 710 -19.30 -3.97 -14.39
C PHE A 710 -19.10 -2.68 -15.19
N ALA A 711 -17.84 -2.23 -15.38
CA ALA A 711 -17.55 -1.00 -16.11
C ALA A 711 -18.11 -1.02 -17.54
N SER A 712 -17.95 -2.13 -18.27
CA SER A 712 -18.45 -2.28 -19.63
C SER A 712 -19.98 -2.26 -19.69
N VAL A 713 -20.67 -2.96 -18.76
CA VAL A 713 -22.14 -2.95 -18.65
C VAL A 713 -22.64 -1.57 -18.24
N ALA A 714 -21.96 -0.94 -17.28
CA ALA A 714 -22.32 0.36 -16.75
C ALA A 714 -22.19 1.48 -17.81
N ASN A 715 -21.13 1.46 -18.61
CA ASN A 715 -20.95 2.40 -19.72
C ASN A 715 -22.12 2.29 -20.73
N TYR A 716 -22.48 1.07 -21.12
CA TYR A 716 -23.62 0.85 -22.00
C TYR A 716 -24.94 1.39 -21.40
N TYR A 717 -25.18 1.16 -20.11
CA TYR A 717 -26.38 1.66 -19.42
C TYR A 717 -26.33 3.17 -19.20
N ALA A 718 -25.14 3.74 -19.01
CA ALA A 718 -24.99 5.19 -18.94
C ALA A 718 -25.37 5.89 -20.25
N GLU A 719 -25.00 5.32 -21.40
CA GLU A 719 -25.41 5.82 -22.72
C GLU A 719 -26.92 5.68 -22.98
N GLU A 720 -27.53 4.58 -22.51
CA GLU A 720 -28.99 4.42 -22.60
C GLU A 720 -29.77 5.46 -21.78
N ALA A 721 -29.24 5.90 -20.64
CA ALA A 721 -29.81 6.83 -19.66
C ALA A 721 -31.31 6.55 -19.29
N LYS A 722 -31.66 5.26 -19.17
CA LYS A 722 -33.02 4.81 -18.87
C LYS A 722 -33.31 4.81 -17.35
N PRO A 723 -34.54 5.21 -16.91
CA PRO A 723 -34.90 5.29 -15.50
C PRO A 723 -34.73 3.97 -14.71
N GLU A 724 -35.05 2.84 -15.33
CA GLU A 724 -34.92 1.52 -14.71
C GLU A 724 -33.45 1.15 -14.34
N ARG A 725 -32.45 1.82 -14.91
CA ARG A 725 -31.04 1.58 -14.65
C ARG A 725 -30.57 2.16 -13.32
N LEU A 726 -31.27 3.16 -12.77
CA LEU A 726 -30.90 3.72 -11.46
C LEU A 726 -30.87 2.66 -10.35
N SER A 727 -31.88 1.80 -10.31
CA SER A 727 -31.92 0.72 -9.31
C SER A 727 -30.83 -0.32 -9.50
N TRP A 728 -30.44 -0.59 -10.76
CA TRP A 728 -29.32 -1.47 -11.07
C TRP A 728 -28.00 -0.83 -10.59
N PHE A 729 -27.72 0.43 -10.96
CA PHE A 729 -26.52 1.14 -10.51
C PHE A 729 -26.42 1.14 -8.97
N THR A 730 -27.42 1.66 -8.28
CA THR A 730 -27.39 1.80 -6.82
C THR A 730 -27.35 0.46 -6.08
N GLY A 731 -27.87 -0.62 -6.68
CA GLY A 731 -27.76 -1.98 -6.15
C GLY A 731 -26.36 -2.56 -6.33
N ARG A 732 -25.84 -2.50 -7.55
CA ARG A 732 -24.53 -3.09 -7.90
C ARG A 732 -23.35 -2.35 -7.28
N LEU A 733 -23.38 -1.01 -7.23
CA LEU A 733 -22.35 -0.19 -6.60
C LEU A 733 -22.14 -0.54 -5.11
N LYS A 734 -23.18 -1.01 -4.42
CA LYS A 734 -23.09 -1.46 -3.02
C LYS A 734 -22.37 -2.81 -2.84
N GLU A 735 -22.18 -3.56 -3.93
CA GLU A 735 -21.56 -4.88 -3.91
C GLU A 735 -20.05 -4.81 -4.23
N LEU A 736 -19.55 -3.67 -4.69
CA LEU A 736 -18.14 -3.44 -5.04
C LEU A 736 -17.30 -3.13 -3.79
N GLY A 737 -16.05 -3.57 -3.79
CA GLY A 737 -15.04 -3.13 -2.83
C GLY A 737 -14.73 -1.63 -2.96
N ASN A 738 -14.11 -1.03 -1.96
CA ASN A 738 -13.89 0.42 -1.92
C ASN A 738 -13.11 0.96 -3.13
N THR A 739 -12.04 0.30 -3.52
CA THR A 739 -11.20 0.68 -4.67
C THR A 739 -11.97 0.55 -5.98
N GLU A 740 -12.67 -0.57 -6.17
CA GLU A 740 -13.51 -0.82 -7.35
C GLU A 740 -14.63 0.20 -7.46
N LEU A 741 -15.30 0.51 -6.34
CA LEU A 741 -16.35 1.51 -6.26
C LEU A 741 -15.84 2.90 -6.70
N TYR A 742 -14.66 3.30 -6.20
CA TYR A 742 -14.04 4.57 -6.61
C TYR A 742 -13.80 4.64 -8.13
N GLN A 743 -13.25 3.58 -8.70
CA GLN A 743 -12.95 3.49 -10.15
C GLN A 743 -14.18 3.69 -11.04
N VAL A 744 -15.36 3.23 -10.61
CA VAL A 744 -16.56 3.24 -11.44
C VAL A 744 -17.54 4.39 -11.14
N MET A 745 -17.27 5.18 -10.09
CA MET A 745 -18.14 6.32 -9.73
C MET A 745 -18.25 7.36 -10.86
N GLY A 746 -17.21 7.54 -11.66
CA GLY A 746 -17.25 8.41 -12.85
C GLY A 746 -18.27 7.95 -13.89
N ILE A 747 -18.43 6.63 -14.08
CA ILE A 747 -19.43 6.06 -15.01
C ILE A 747 -20.85 6.33 -14.49
N PHE A 748 -21.06 6.18 -13.17
CA PHE A 748 -22.35 6.54 -12.56
C PHE A 748 -22.64 8.04 -12.70
N GLY A 749 -21.62 8.90 -12.53
CA GLY A 749 -21.74 10.34 -12.82
C GLY A 749 -22.14 10.61 -14.28
N THR A 750 -21.55 9.91 -15.24
CA THR A 750 -21.94 10.01 -16.67
C THR A 750 -23.40 9.61 -16.89
N TYR A 751 -23.86 8.52 -16.28
CA TYR A 751 -25.27 8.13 -16.32
C TYR A 751 -26.19 9.25 -15.81
N LEU A 752 -25.82 9.88 -14.70
CA LEU A 752 -26.63 10.95 -14.10
C LEU A 752 -26.67 12.21 -14.97
N ILE A 753 -25.55 12.62 -15.58
CA ILE A 753 -25.53 13.78 -16.50
C ILE A 753 -26.47 13.56 -17.70
N GLN A 754 -26.49 12.36 -18.23
CA GLN A 754 -27.32 12.03 -19.40
C GLN A 754 -28.79 11.78 -19.04
N SER A 755 -29.12 11.66 -17.75
CA SER A 755 -30.44 11.37 -17.24
C SER A 755 -31.25 12.66 -16.99
N ASP A 756 -32.59 12.55 -16.94
CA ASP A 756 -33.45 13.64 -16.55
C ASP A 756 -33.43 13.97 -15.05
N ALA A 757 -34.02 15.10 -14.66
CA ALA A 757 -34.00 15.57 -13.27
C ALA A 757 -34.68 14.59 -12.29
N GLU A 758 -35.64 13.79 -12.70
CA GLU A 758 -36.31 12.80 -11.84
C GLU A 758 -35.35 11.70 -11.44
N ILE A 759 -34.54 11.19 -12.39
CA ILE A 759 -33.52 10.18 -12.13
C ILE A 759 -32.38 10.76 -11.27
N GLN A 760 -31.93 11.98 -11.60
CA GLN A 760 -30.89 12.68 -10.83
C GLN A 760 -31.31 12.85 -9.37
N LEU A 761 -32.52 13.30 -9.11
CA LEU A 761 -33.07 13.41 -7.75
C LEU A 761 -33.23 12.03 -7.06
N GLY A 762 -33.59 11.01 -7.83
CA GLY A 762 -33.69 9.64 -7.34
C GLY A 762 -32.36 9.06 -6.87
N ALA A 763 -31.20 9.53 -7.38
CA ALA A 763 -29.87 9.12 -6.99
C ALA A 763 -29.36 9.81 -5.71
N LEU A 764 -29.89 11.00 -5.36
CA LEU A 764 -29.39 11.79 -4.23
C LEU A 764 -29.37 11.05 -2.90
N PRO A 765 -30.36 10.23 -2.50
CA PRO A 765 -30.28 9.49 -1.24
C PRO A 765 -29.06 8.56 -1.16
N PHE A 766 -28.70 7.89 -2.25
CA PHE A 766 -27.53 7.02 -2.32
C PHE A 766 -26.24 7.84 -2.26
N LEU A 767 -26.12 8.91 -3.06
CA LEU A 767 -24.95 9.77 -3.08
C LEU A 767 -24.72 10.47 -1.73
N ASN A 768 -25.80 10.98 -1.11
CA ASN A 768 -25.74 11.65 0.18
C ASN A 768 -25.33 10.70 1.31
N ASP A 769 -25.86 9.47 1.32
CA ASP A 769 -25.44 8.44 2.26
C ASP A 769 -23.95 8.13 2.11
N MET A 770 -23.49 7.95 0.89
CA MET A 770 -22.08 7.68 0.59
C MET A 770 -21.17 8.86 0.98
N ALA A 771 -21.58 10.11 0.66
CA ALA A 771 -20.82 11.31 0.96
C ALA A 771 -20.69 11.61 2.46
N ILE A 772 -21.65 11.17 3.28
CA ILE A 772 -21.63 11.41 4.74
C ILE A 772 -21.06 10.23 5.52
N ASN A 773 -21.43 9.00 5.14
CA ASN A 773 -21.25 7.82 6.00
C ASN A 773 -20.09 6.90 5.61
N LYS A 774 -19.53 7.03 4.38
CA LYS A 774 -18.37 6.21 4.02
C LYS A 774 -17.13 6.60 4.83
N PRO A 775 -16.43 5.63 5.44
CA PRO A 775 -15.20 5.91 6.18
C PRO A 775 -14.10 6.51 5.31
N GLN A 776 -13.94 6.00 4.09
CA GLN A 776 -12.88 6.39 3.17
C GLN A 776 -13.15 7.78 2.56
N TRP A 777 -12.25 8.70 2.78
CA TRP A 777 -12.35 10.09 2.31
C TRP A 777 -12.52 10.18 0.78
N PHE A 778 -11.82 9.33 0.01
CA PHE A 778 -11.87 9.34 -1.44
C PHE A 778 -13.24 8.89 -1.99
N LEU A 779 -13.95 8.00 -1.27
CA LEU A 779 -15.31 7.62 -1.65
C LEU A 779 -16.32 8.74 -1.35
N ARG A 780 -16.14 9.44 -0.21
CA ARG A 780 -16.96 10.62 0.07
C ARG A 780 -16.76 11.69 -0.99
N TYR A 781 -15.50 11.91 -1.38
CA TYR A 781 -15.16 12.85 -2.45
C TYR A 781 -15.76 12.44 -3.80
N ALA A 782 -15.67 11.18 -4.20
CA ALA A 782 -16.26 10.68 -5.44
C ALA A 782 -17.78 10.86 -5.48
N ALA A 783 -18.48 10.66 -4.36
CA ALA A 783 -19.91 10.93 -4.26
C ALA A 783 -20.22 12.43 -4.42
N VAL A 784 -19.42 13.30 -3.79
CA VAL A 784 -19.55 14.77 -3.96
C VAL A 784 -19.29 15.17 -5.41
N GLN A 785 -18.27 14.61 -6.08
CA GLN A 785 -18.04 14.87 -7.50
C GLN A 785 -19.25 14.49 -8.36
N ALA A 786 -19.84 13.31 -8.13
CA ALA A 786 -21.06 12.90 -8.84
C ALA A 786 -22.25 13.85 -8.55
N MET A 787 -22.38 14.34 -7.30
CA MET A 787 -23.41 15.35 -6.97
C MET A 787 -23.15 16.69 -7.65
N LEU A 788 -21.91 17.13 -7.79
CA LEU A 788 -21.56 18.38 -8.47
C LEU A 788 -21.88 18.33 -9.96
N LEU A 789 -21.81 17.17 -10.61
CA LEU A 789 -22.18 16.98 -12.00
C LEU A 789 -23.69 17.24 -12.27
N ILE A 790 -24.54 17.07 -11.25
CA ILE A 790 -25.99 17.33 -11.29
C ILE A 790 -26.39 18.55 -10.43
N GLY A 791 -25.45 19.47 -10.23
CA GLY A 791 -25.46 20.51 -9.20
C GLY A 791 -26.48 21.64 -9.40
N ASP A 792 -27.11 21.78 -10.56
CA ASP A 792 -28.02 22.88 -10.83
C ASP A 792 -29.41 22.76 -10.18
N LEU A 793 -29.73 21.57 -9.65
CA LEU A 793 -30.99 21.31 -8.97
C LEU A 793 -30.98 21.87 -7.54
N PRO A 794 -32.03 22.57 -7.08
CA PRO A 794 -32.08 23.12 -5.72
C PRO A 794 -31.89 22.07 -4.63
N GLU A 795 -32.44 20.86 -4.82
CA GLU A 795 -32.30 19.74 -3.88
C GLU A 795 -30.86 19.23 -3.81
N THR A 796 -30.15 19.22 -4.93
CA THR A 796 -28.73 18.84 -4.98
C THR A 796 -27.85 19.86 -4.26
N LYS A 797 -28.09 21.16 -4.49
CA LYS A 797 -27.38 22.23 -3.75
C LYS A 797 -27.60 22.12 -2.24
N ALA A 798 -28.86 21.85 -1.82
CA ALA A 798 -29.15 21.66 -0.41
C ALA A 798 -28.44 20.44 0.19
N ALA A 799 -28.39 19.33 -0.55
CA ALA A 799 -27.68 18.12 -0.13
C ALA A 799 -26.16 18.35 -0.05
N LEU A 800 -25.54 18.99 -1.05
CA LEU A 800 -24.11 19.35 -1.03
C LEU A 800 -23.77 20.23 0.16
N LYS A 801 -24.60 21.22 0.46
CA LYS A 801 -24.41 22.07 1.64
C LYS A 801 -24.42 21.25 2.93
N SER A 802 -25.37 20.34 3.07
CA SER A 802 -25.45 19.45 4.24
C SER A 802 -24.22 18.54 4.35
N VAL A 803 -23.73 18.00 3.22
CA VAL A 803 -22.50 17.18 3.18
C VAL A 803 -21.28 18.00 3.60
N PHE A 804 -21.12 19.23 3.08
CA PHE A 804 -19.98 20.09 3.43
C PHE A 804 -19.99 20.51 4.91
N GLU A 805 -21.18 20.73 5.49
CA GLU A 805 -21.33 21.03 6.91
C GLU A 805 -21.05 19.80 7.80
N ALA A 806 -21.32 18.59 7.30
CA ALA A 806 -21.12 17.34 8.03
C ALA A 806 -19.70 16.79 7.93
N GLU A 807 -18.88 17.23 6.93
CA GLU A 807 -17.54 16.70 6.71
C GLU A 807 -16.62 16.97 7.90
N THR A 808 -15.84 15.98 8.30
CA THR A 808 -14.89 16.07 9.40
C THR A 808 -13.44 16.12 8.93
N ASP A 809 -13.12 15.51 7.78
CA ASP A 809 -11.78 15.47 7.21
C ASP A 809 -11.34 16.87 6.73
N GLN A 810 -10.25 17.38 7.28
CA GLN A 810 -9.78 18.73 6.97
C GLN A 810 -9.37 18.90 5.51
N ARG A 811 -8.82 17.85 4.88
CA ARG A 811 -8.44 17.87 3.46
C ARG A 811 -9.64 18.09 2.56
N LEU A 812 -10.75 17.37 2.83
CA LEU A 812 -12.00 17.54 2.09
C LEU A 812 -12.65 18.89 2.38
N LYS A 813 -12.61 19.36 3.62
CA LYS A 813 -13.08 20.72 3.96
C LYS A 813 -12.39 21.79 3.14
N ASP A 814 -11.06 21.68 3.02
CA ASP A 814 -10.25 22.64 2.25
C ASP A 814 -10.60 22.58 0.75
N VAL A 815 -10.85 21.39 0.21
CA VAL A 815 -11.30 21.21 -1.16
C VAL A 815 -12.72 21.79 -1.35
N TYR A 816 -13.64 21.53 -0.42
CA TYR A 816 -15.03 21.99 -0.51
C TYR A 816 -15.17 23.51 -0.43
N LEU A 817 -14.25 24.21 0.23
CA LEU A 817 -14.19 25.68 0.23
C LEU A 817 -14.02 26.28 -1.18
N ASN A 818 -13.50 25.50 -2.14
CA ASN A 818 -13.34 25.96 -3.52
C ASN A 818 -14.65 25.85 -4.33
N TYR A 819 -15.66 25.13 -3.85
CA TYR A 819 -16.94 24.99 -4.51
C TYR A 819 -17.90 26.08 -4.02
N GLN A 820 -18.25 27.04 -4.90
CA GLN A 820 -19.23 28.08 -4.63
C GLN A 820 -20.64 27.49 -4.83
N LEU A 821 -21.38 27.29 -3.74
CA LEU A 821 -22.78 26.86 -3.76
C LEU A 821 -23.67 28.10 -3.54
N ASP A 822 -23.76 28.97 -4.56
CA ASP A 822 -24.64 30.14 -4.55
C ASP A 822 -26.12 29.75 -4.71
#